data_3600abe6ccfe13dfc546aa93d88ee639
#
_entry.id   3600abe6ccfe13dfc546aa93d88ee639
#
_cell.length_a   1.000
_cell.length_b   1.000
_cell.length_c   1.000
_cell.angle_alpha   90.00
_cell.angle_beta   90.00
_cell.angle_gamma   90.00
#
_symmetry.space_group_name_H-M   'P 1'
#
loop_
_entity.id
_entity.type
_entity.pdbx_description
1 polymer ?
#
loop_
_entity_poly.entity_id
_entity_poly.type
_entity_poly.pdbx_seq_one_letter_code
_entity_poly.pdbx_strand_id
1 'polypeptide(L)'
;VGKHLNKVTGAGLLIALGIIYGDIGTSPLYVFSAIINGRVISEELILGGISCIIWTLTLQTTVKYVILTLRADNRGEGGIFSLYTLVRRRRKWLVAPAMIGGAALLADGMITPPISVTSAVEGLTQLPRFANIAETQIITIVLGILAVLFFMQQFGTASIGKMFGPIMLLWFGMLAILGVMNMTADWSVLKAFSPHYAIQLLTVYPKGFWILGAVFLCTTGAEALYSDMGHCGKNNIRWSWIMVKVCLILNYLGQGSYLLGLKGKLFANASLMKDSTFLAENQQAELLRNPFFAVMPDSFLLVGIIIATAAAIIASQALISGSFTLISEAMRLNLWPKFKIVYPTEERGQLFIPAINLLLFAGCCGIVLYFRNSGSMEGAYGLAITLCMIATSILFANYLVLHRVKSFWIYIYLIIYFSIEFGFLFANLDKFPHGGYVTLVIGGVLLLVMYVWFKSRKIKNRYVEFARLENYLPVLQELSNDQSINKYATHLVYLSSANNPKEIEYKIIHSILNKKPKRADIYWFVHVDTLDEPYTCEYEVQTIIPNEVIRVEFRLGFRVQPKINLMFRKVVEDMVANKEVNITSRYESLQRNNIAGDFEFIVMEKFLSQDNELPFWERVVMKLYFWLKEISLSEEKG
;
A
#
# COMPACT_ATOMS: atom_id res chain seq x y z
N VAL A 1 4.19 -17.86 14.95
CA VAL A 1 3.44 -17.78 13.67
C VAL A 1 4.38 -17.68 12.47
N GLY A 2 5.47 -16.91 12.52
CA GLY A 2 6.37 -16.71 11.36
C GLY A 2 7.17 -17.92 10.86
N LYS A 3 7.34 -18.99 11.64
CA LYS A 3 8.12 -20.16 11.22
C LYS A 3 7.40 -21.07 10.19
N HIS A 4 6.07 -21.10 10.18
CA HIS A 4 5.31 -21.94 9.25
C HIS A 4 5.16 -21.32 7.86
N LEU A 5 5.07 -20.00 7.74
CA LEU A 5 4.94 -19.28 6.47
C LEU A 5 6.20 -19.32 5.59
N ASN A 6 7.37 -19.56 6.18
CA ASN A 6 8.65 -19.60 5.44
C ASN A 6 8.99 -20.98 4.83
N LYS A 7 8.15 -22.00 5.02
CA LYS A 7 8.32 -23.28 4.32
C LYS A 7 7.82 -23.15 2.89
N VAL A 8 8.63 -23.57 1.93
CA VAL A 8 8.23 -23.65 0.53
C VAL A 8 7.24 -24.79 0.37
N THR A 9 6.04 -24.47 -0.09
CA THR A 9 4.97 -25.45 -0.33
C THR A 9 4.31 -25.16 -1.67
N GLY A 10 3.81 -26.19 -2.38
CA GLY A 10 3.11 -25.99 -3.65
C GLY A 10 1.90 -25.04 -3.52
N ALA A 11 1.14 -25.16 -2.43
CA ALA A 11 0.04 -24.23 -2.13
C ALA A 11 0.55 -22.81 -1.87
N GLY A 12 1.67 -22.63 -1.14
CA GLY A 12 2.27 -21.32 -0.89
C GLY A 12 2.79 -20.66 -2.17
N LEU A 13 3.37 -21.43 -3.09
CA LEU A 13 3.78 -20.94 -4.41
C LEU A 13 2.58 -20.48 -5.24
N LEU A 14 1.50 -21.26 -5.24
CA LEU A 14 0.27 -20.94 -5.97
C LEU A 14 -0.42 -19.69 -5.41
N ILE A 15 -0.47 -19.56 -4.08
CA ILE A 15 -0.98 -18.35 -3.41
C ILE A 15 -0.12 -17.13 -3.78
N ALA A 16 1.20 -17.27 -3.77
CA ALA A 16 2.11 -16.19 -4.17
C ALA A 16 1.87 -15.75 -5.62
N LEU A 17 1.62 -16.69 -6.54
CA LEU A 17 1.28 -16.36 -7.93
C LEU A 17 0.01 -15.53 -8.04
N GLY A 18 -1.02 -15.88 -7.28
CA GLY A 18 -2.31 -15.21 -7.34
C GLY A 18 -2.34 -13.82 -6.70
N ILE A 19 -1.60 -13.62 -5.61
CA ILE A 19 -1.68 -12.37 -4.83
C ILE A 19 -0.62 -11.36 -5.28
N ILE A 20 0.61 -11.82 -5.54
CA ILE A 20 1.77 -10.91 -5.65
C ILE A 20 2.05 -10.49 -7.09
N TYR A 21 1.96 -11.43 -8.04
CA TYR A 21 2.47 -11.20 -9.39
C TYR A 21 1.40 -10.75 -10.40
N GLY A 22 0.25 -10.28 -9.92
CA GLY A 22 -0.80 -9.77 -10.78
C GLY A 22 -0.34 -8.59 -11.62
N ASP A 23 0.14 -7.54 -10.98
CA ASP A 23 0.52 -6.29 -11.63
C ASP A 23 1.74 -6.47 -12.54
N ILE A 24 2.84 -7.02 -12.02
CA ILE A 24 4.03 -7.27 -12.84
C ILE A 24 3.76 -8.28 -13.97
N GLY A 25 2.81 -9.18 -13.77
CA GLY A 25 2.39 -10.17 -14.75
C GLY A 25 1.57 -9.60 -15.91
N THR A 26 0.84 -8.52 -15.71
CA THR A 26 0.03 -7.86 -16.74
C THR A 26 0.80 -6.80 -17.53
N SER A 27 2.01 -6.43 -17.11
CA SER A 27 2.87 -5.48 -17.82
C SER A 27 3.14 -5.82 -19.29
N PRO A 28 3.27 -7.10 -19.73
CA PRO A 28 3.45 -7.43 -21.15
C PRO A 28 2.33 -6.94 -22.07
N LEU A 29 1.13 -6.67 -21.55
CA LEU A 29 0.00 -6.14 -22.32
C LEU A 29 0.27 -4.78 -22.97
N TYR A 30 1.14 -3.95 -22.34
CA TYR A 30 1.32 -2.56 -22.75
C TYR A 30 2.77 -2.11 -22.88
N VAL A 31 3.74 -2.77 -22.24
CA VAL A 31 5.14 -2.31 -22.20
C VAL A 31 5.77 -2.20 -23.59
N PHE A 32 5.64 -3.21 -24.44
CA PHE A 32 6.20 -3.14 -25.78
C PHE A 32 5.50 -2.11 -26.64
N SER A 33 4.18 -2.00 -26.54
CA SER A 33 3.42 -0.95 -27.21
C SER A 33 3.93 0.44 -26.82
N ALA A 34 4.21 0.66 -25.53
CA ALA A 34 4.78 1.92 -25.04
C ALA A 34 6.20 2.19 -25.57
N ILE A 35 7.05 1.16 -25.71
CA ILE A 35 8.42 1.30 -26.21
C ILE A 35 8.46 1.72 -27.67
N ILE A 36 7.62 1.13 -28.52
CA ILE A 36 7.63 1.35 -29.97
C ILE A 36 6.73 2.51 -30.41
N ASN A 37 5.85 3.01 -29.55
CA ASN A 37 4.86 4.03 -29.89
C ASN A 37 5.50 5.31 -30.44
N GLY A 38 5.06 5.74 -31.64
CA GLY A 38 5.60 6.90 -32.34
C GLY A 38 7.02 6.70 -32.89
N ARG A 39 7.49 5.44 -33.07
CA ARG A 39 8.84 5.13 -33.54
C ARG A 39 8.83 4.14 -34.69
N VAL A 40 9.83 4.26 -35.56
CA VAL A 40 10.09 3.28 -36.62
C VAL A 40 10.70 2.04 -35.99
N ILE A 41 10.13 0.87 -36.28
CA ILE A 41 10.60 -0.42 -35.79
C ILE A 41 11.98 -0.71 -36.41
N SER A 42 13.02 -0.77 -35.58
CA SER A 42 14.39 -1.10 -35.96
C SER A 42 14.95 -2.21 -35.08
N GLU A 43 15.98 -2.90 -35.56
CA GLU A 43 16.65 -3.93 -34.77
C GLU A 43 17.22 -3.38 -33.47
N GLU A 44 17.83 -2.19 -33.52
CA GLU A 44 18.39 -1.51 -32.36
C GLU A 44 17.32 -1.18 -31.31
N LEU A 45 16.15 -0.69 -31.75
CA LEU A 45 15.04 -0.37 -30.84
C LEU A 45 14.52 -1.65 -30.15
N ILE A 46 14.31 -2.73 -30.91
CA ILE A 46 13.74 -3.97 -30.38
C ILE A 46 14.71 -4.70 -29.48
N LEU A 47 15.95 -4.98 -29.93
CA LEU A 47 16.94 -5.67 -29.11
C LEU A 47 17.35 -4.84 -27.90
N GLY A 48 17.50 -3.52 -28.06
CA GLY A 48 17.78 -2.61 -26.97
C GLY A 48 16.63 -2.54 -25.96
N GLY A 49 15.39 -2.48 -26.44
CA GLY A 49 14.18 -2.49 -25.59
C GLY A 49 14.06 -3.76 -24.75
N ILE A 50 14.25 -4.94 -25.36
CA ILE A 50 14.24 -6.23 -24.64
C ILE A 50 15.39 -6.28 -23.65
N SER A 51 16.59 -5.87 -24.05
CA SER A 51 17.76 -5.84 -23.17
C SER A 51 17.50 -4.95 -21.95
N CYS A 52 16.95 -3.75 -22.15
CA CYS A 52 16.56 -2.87 -21.05
C CYS A 52 15.53 -3.54 -20.12
N ILE A 53 14.51 -4.22 -20.65
CA ILE A 53 13.51 -4.96 -19.85
C ILE A 53 14.19 -6.06 -19.03
N ILE A 54 15.01 -6.92 -19.63
CA ILE A 54 15.69 -8.02 -18.94
C ILE A 54 16.55 -7.51 -17.79
N TRP A 55 17.36 -6.47 -18.04
CA TRP A 55 18.27 -5.92 -17.03
C TRP A 55 17.52 -5.11 -15.97
N THR A 56 16.44 -4.43 -16.30
CA THR A 56 15.58 -3.75 -15.33
C THR A 56 14.89 -4.76 -14.40
N LEU A 57 14.28 -5.82 -14.93
CA LEU A 57 13.72 -6.92 -14.12
C LEU A 57 14.79 -7.60 -13.26
N THR A 58 16.03 -7.68 -13.76
CA THR A 58 17.13 -8.28 -13.02
C THR A 58 17.61 -7.37 -11.89
N LEU A 59 17.96 -6.13 -12.18
CA LEU A 59 18.55 -5.22 -11.21
C LEU A 59 17.50 -4.69 -10.24
N GLN A 60 16.36 -4.20 -10.73
CA GLN A 60 15.35 -3.55 -9.91
C GLN A 60 14.46 -4.56 -9.20
N THR A 61 13.86 -5.52 -9.89
CA THR A 61 12.96 -6.46 -9.24
C THR A 61 13.71 -7.59 -8.54
N THR A 62 14.60 -8.31 -9.25
CA THR A 62 15.27 -9.48 -8.66
C THR A 62 16.27 -9.08 -7.58
N VAL A 63 17.25 -8.22 -7.90
CA VAL A 63 18.32 -7.91 -6.94
C VAL A 63 17.81 -7.00 -5.84
N LYS A 64 17.19 -5.86 -6.17
CA LYS A 64 16.73 -4.91 -5.16
C LYS A 64 15.62 -5.49 -4.29
N TYR A 65 14.48 -5.93 -4.90
CA TYR A 65 13.32 -6.35 -4.10
C TYR A 65 13.45 -7.77 -3.59
N VAL A 66 13.62 -8.77 -4.47
CA VAL A 66 13.56 -10.19 -4.09
C VAL A 66 14.76 -10.64 -3.26
N ILE A 67 15.98 -10.14 -3.57
CA ILE A 67 17.19 -10.56 -2.85
C ILE A 67 17.46 -9.66 -1.65
N LEU A 68 17.44 -8.32 -1.83
CA LEU A 68 17.86 -7.37 -0.79
C LEU A 68 16.70 -6.95 0.10
N THR A 69 15.65 -6.33 -0.45
CA THR A 69 14.57 -5.70 0.35
C THR A 69 13.75 -6.72 1.12
N LEU A 70 13.49 -7.92 0.59
CA LEU A 70 12.83 -9.01 1.33
C LEU A 70 13.62 -9.50 2.57
N ARG A 71 14.86 -9.05 2.78
CA ARG A 71 15.59 -9.31 4.03
C ARG A 71 15.17 -8.39 5.15
N ALA A 72 14.64 -7.21 4.82
CA ALA A 72 14.12 -6.26 5.79
C ALA A 72 12.68 -6.62 6.15
N ASP A 73 12.51 -7.78 6.76
CA ASP A 73 11.23 -8.25 7.27
C ASP A 73 11.04 -7.87 8.74
N ASN A 74 9.90 -7.34 9.07
CA ASN A 74 9.50 -7.10 10.45
C ASN A 74 8.60 -8.26 10.92
N ARG A 75 9.20 -9.31 11.48
CA ARG A 75 8.50 -10.53 11.93
C ARG A 75 7.61 -11.17 10.85
N GLY A 76 8.10 -11.18 9.63
CA GLY A 76 7.39 -11.71 8.46
C GLY A 76 6.61 -10.67 7.67
N GLU A 77 6.50 -9.42 8.12
CA GLU A 77 5.81 -8.34 7.43
C GLU A 77 6.76 -7.45 6.63
N GLY A 78 6.31 -7.03 5.45
CA GLY A 78 7.02 -6.13 4.54
C GLY A 78 6.24 -4.87 4.23
N GLY A 79 6.64 -4.16 3.19
CA GLY A 79 6.04 -2.91 2.74
C GLY A 79 6.69 -1.67 3.34
N ILE A 80 6.35 -0.51 2.77
CA ILE A 80 7.02 0.75 3.09
C ILE A 80 6.83 1.19 4.54
N PHE A 81 5.66 0.99 5.13
CA PHE A 81 5.42 1.34 6.53
C PHE A 81 6.06 0.35 7.49
N SER A 82 6.08 -0.94 7.16
CA SER A 82 6.83 -1.94 7.91
C SER A 82 8.33 -1.62 7.92
N LEU A 83 8.89 -1.26 6.77
CA LEU A 83 10.28 -0.82 6.66
C LEU A 83 10.54 0.47 7.48
N TYR A 84 9.60 1.41 7.46
CA TYR A 84 9.68 2.62 8.26
C TYR A 84 9.71 2.32 9.76
N THR A 85 8.88 1.38 10.26
CA THR A 85 8.87 1.02 11.68
C THR A 85 10.23 0.47 12.15
N LEU A 86 10.93 -0.28 11.29
CA LEU A 86 12.28 -0.78 11.58
C LEU A 86 13.32 0.33 11.76
N VAL A 87 13.12 1.49 11.11
CA VAL A 87 14.13 2.58 11.08
C VAL A 87 13.68 3.87 11.77
N ARG A 88 12.41 4.02 12.17
CA ARG A 88 11.83 5.28 12.66
C ARG A 88 12.54 5.86 13.88
N ARG A 89 13.09 5.01 14.75
CA ARG A 89 13.81 5.43 15.97
C ARG A 89 15.19 6.02 15.67
N ARG A 90 15.73 5.77 14.48
CA ARG A 90 17.05 6.25 14.11
C ARG A 90 17.07 7.75 13.84
N ARG A 91 16.15 8.24 12.99
CA ARG A 91 16.06 9.66 12.60
C ARG A 91 14.62 10.07 12.36
N LYS A 92 14.20 11.18 12.95
CA LYS A 92 12.81 11.70 12.86
C LYS A 92 12.38 12.07 11.44
N TRP A 93 13.31 12.46 10.55
CA TRP A 93 12.99 12.85 9.18
C TRP A 93 12.59 11.67 8.28
N LEU A 94 12.90 10.42 8.66
CA LEU A 94 12.55 9.23 7.89
C LEU A 94 11.04 9.02 7.72
N VAL A 95 10.23 9.76 8.46
CA VAL A 95 8.78 9.80 8.24
C VAL A 95 8.43 10.40 6.87
N ALA A 96 9.23 11.35 6.34
CA ALA A 96 8.96 11.98 5.04
C ALA A 96 9.02 10.99 3.87
N PRO A 97 10.11 10.22 3.66
CA PRO A 97 10.12 9.19 2.63
C PRO A 97 9.05 8.12 2.85
N ALA A 98 8.71 7.76 4.10
CA ALA A 98 7.63 6.81 4.36
C ALA A 98 6.26 7.35 3.91
N MET A 99 5.96 8.62 4.16
CA MET A 99 4.73 9.25 3.69
C MET A 99 4.70 9.42 2.17
N ILE A 100 5.82 9.84 1.56
CA ILE A 100 5.93 9.99 0.10
C ILE A 100 5.68 8.65 -0.58
N GLY A 101 6.37 7.60 -0.16
CA GLY A 101 6.20 6.28 -0.75
C GLY A 101 4.83 5.66 -0.48
N GLY A 102 4.26 5.86 0.73
CA GLY A 102 2.91 5.41 1.03
C GLY A 102 1.84 6.12 0.19
N ALA A 103 1.95 7.45 0.02
CA ALA A 103 1.05 8.22 -0.83
C ALA A 103 1.20 7.83 -2.32
N ALA A 104 2.44 7.60 -2.77
CA ALA A 104 2.73 7.17 -4.13
C ALA A 104 2.14 5.78 -4.44
N LEU A 105 2.27 4.83 -3.50
CA LEU A 105 1.71 3.48 -3.65
C LEU A 105 0.16 3.48 -3.62
N LEU A 106 -0.46 4.40 -2.87
CA LEU A 106 -1.91 4.59 -2.91
C LEU A 106 -2.39 5.21 -4.22
N ALA A 107 -1.62 6.16 -4.77
CA ALA A 107 -1.90 6.74 -6.08
C ALA A 107 -1.81 5.68 -7.18
N ASP A 108 -0.83 4.78 -7.09
CA ASP A 108 -0.71 3.61 -7.95
C ASP A 108 -1.94 2.71 -7.88
N GLY A 109 -2.50 2.48 -6.68
CA GLY A 109 -3.75 1.75 -6.48
C GLY A 109 -4.97 2.35 -7.20
N MET A 110 -4.93 3.61 -7.63
CA MET A 110 -5.96 4.25 -8.45
C MET A 110 -5.68 4.15 -9.95
N ILE A 111 -4.42 3.96 -10.37
CA ILE A 111 -4.01 4.02 -11.79
C ILE A 111 -3.90 2.61 -12.38
N THR A 112 -3.35 1.67 -11.63
CA THR A 112 -3.08 0.31 -12.12
C THR A 112 -4.34 -0.47 -12.50
N PRO A 113 -5.46 -0.48 -11.71
CA PRO A 113 -6.68 -1.16 -12.13
C PRO A 113 -7.25 -0.64 -13.46
N PRO A 114 -7.40 0.68 -13.68
CA PRO A 114 -7.79 1.25 -14.96
C PRO A 114 -6.92 0.78 -16.14
N ILE A 115 -5.61 0.93 -16.06
CA ILE A 115 -4.72 0.64 -17.20
C ILE A 115 -4.73 -0.86 -17.55
N SER A 116 -4.65 -1.73 -16.54
CA SER A 116 -4.60 -3.18 -16.74
C SER A 116 -5.91 -3.72 -17.33
N VAL A 117 -7.05 -3.28 -16.79
CA VAL A 117 -8.37 -3.71 -17.29
C VAL A 117 -8.63 -3.12 -18.69
N THR A 118 -8.31 -1.85 -18.91
CA THR A 118 -8.49 -1.21 -20.23
C THR A 118 -7.65 -1.90 -21.30
N SER A 119 -6.35 -2.13 -21.01
CA SER A 119 -5.42 -2.81 -21.92
C SER A 119 -5.89 -4.21 -22.31
N ALA A 120 -6.45 -4.97 -21.36
CA ALA A 120 -6.99 -6.28 -21.61
C ALA A 120 -8.28 -6.23 -22.47
N VAL A 121 -9.19 -5.31 -22.16
CA VAL A 121 -10.48 -5.13 -22.88
C VAL A 121 -10.24 -4.56 -24.28
N GLU A 122 -9.26 -3.69 -24.47
CA GLU A 122 -8.86 -3.19 -25.80
C GLU A 122 -8.43 -4.32 -26.75
N GLY A 123 -8.01 -5.48 -26.22
CA GLY A 123 -7.79 -6.68 -27.00
C GLY A 123 -9.00 -7.09 -27.86
N LEU A 124 -10.22 -6.75 -27.45
CA LEU A 124 -11.44 -7.03 -28.24
C LEU A 124 -11.41 -6.37 -29.62
N THR A 125 -10.77 -5.21 -29.77
CA THR A 125 -10.64 -4.51 -31.06
C THR A 125 -9.84 -5.33 -32.09
N GLN A 126 -9.06 -6.30 -31.64
CA GLN A 126 -8.26 -7.17 -32.51
C GLN A 126 -9.09 -8.29 -33.16
N LEU A 127 -10.30 -8.54 -32.64
CA LEU A 127 -11.23 -9.53 -33.21
C LEU A 127 -11.99 -8.92 -34.39
N PRO A 128 -12.08 -9.59 -35.56
CA PRO A 128 -12.78 -9.06 -36.72
C PRO A 128 -14.22 -8.65 -36.42
N ARG A 129 -14.91 -9.39 -35.54
CA ARG A 129 -16.30 -9.12 -35.15
C ARG A 129 -16.46 -7.81 -34.36
N PHE A 130 -15.43 -7.40 -33.65
CA PHE A 130 -15.42 -6.23 -32.77
C PHE A 130 -14.44 -5.13 -33.22
N ALA A 131 -13.90 -5.22 -34.46
CA ALA A 131 -12.96 -4.26 -35.01
C ALA A 131 -13.49 -2.81 -35.02
N ASN A 132 -14.81 -2.66 -35.11
CA ASN A 132 -15.49 -1.35 -35.13
C ASN A 132 -16.14 -0.99 -33.77
N ILE A 133 -15.76 -1.65 -32.66
CA ILE A 133 -16.31 -1.32 -31.35
C ILE A 133 -15.97 0.14 -31.01
N ALA A 134 -16.97 0.91 -30.60
CA ALA A 134 -16.76 2.30 -30.23
C ALA A 134 -15.96 2.41 -28.93
N GLU A 135 -15.08 3.40 -28.81
CA GLU A 135 -14.30 3.70 -27.61
C GLU A 135 -15.19 3.81 -26.36
N THR A 136 -16.37 4.40 -26.51
CA THR A 136 -17.38 4.53 -25.44
C THR A 136 -17.87 3.17 -24.91
N GLN A 137 -17.98 2.16 -25.79
CA GLN A 137 -18.38 0.81 -25.39
C GLN A 137 -17.26 0.13 -24.59
N ILE A 138 -15.98 0.30 -24.98
CA ILE A 138 -14.83 -0.19 -24.22
C ILE A 138 -14.82 0.46 -22.84
N ILE A 139 -14.96 1.77 -22.75
CA ILE A 139 -15.03 2.52 -21.48
C ILE A 139 -16.18 1.98 -20.61
N THR A 140 -17.36 1.73 -21.19
CA THR A 140 -18.51 1.20 -20.44
C THR A 140 -18.22 -0.19 -19.89
N ILE A 141 -17.59 -1.08 -20.67
CA ILE A 141 -17.19 -2.42 -20.21
C ILE A 141 -16.18 -2.31 -19.06
N VAL A 142 -15.16 -1.46 -19.20
CA VAL A 142 -14.13 -1.25 -18.19
C VAL A 142 -14.73 -0.73 -16.89
N LEU A 143 -15.59 0.30 -16.97
CA LEU A 143 -16.29 0.84 -15.79
C LEU A 143 -17.20 -0.20 -15.14
N GLY A 144 -17.87 -1.05 -15.94
CA GLY A 144 -18.66 -2.17 -15.43
C GLY A 144 -17.81 -3.18 -14.67
N ILE A 145 -16.66 -3.58 -15.21
CA ILE A 145 -15.72 -4.48 -14.53
C ILE A 145 -15.22 -3.86 -13.23
N LEU A 146 -14.79 -2.59 -13.23
CA LEU A 146 -14.33 -1.89 -12.04
C LEU A 146 -15.44 -1.79 -11.00
N ALA A 147 -16.68 -1.44 -11.38
CA ALA A 147 -17.82 -1.38 -10.47
C ALA A 147 -18.05 -2.72 -9.77
N VAL A 148 -18.03 -3.82 -10.51
CA VAL A 148 -18.16 -5.17 -9.94
C VAL A 148 -17.01 -5.48 -9.00
N LEU A 149 -15.76 -5.17 -9.38
CA LEU A 149 -14.59 -5.40 -8.54
C LEU A 149 -14.69 -4.67 -7.20
N PHE A 150 -15.01 -3.38 -7.22
CA PHE A 150 -15.12 -2.57 -5.99
C PHE A 150 -16.34 -2.96 -5.16
N PHE A 151 -17.44 -3.38 -5.78
CA PHE A 151 -18.61 -3.92 -5.08
C PHE A 151 -18.31 -5.23 -4.36
N MET A 152 -17.53 -6.12 -5.00
CA MET A 152 -17.17 -7.42 -4.43
C MET A 152 -16.25 -7.32 -3.20
N GLN A 153 -15.54 -6.20 -3.01
CA GLN A 153 -14.64 -6.01 -1.85
C GLN A 153 -15.34 -6.20 -0.50
N GLN A 154 -16.59 -5.76 -0.37
CA GLN A 154 -17.34 -5.82 0.89
C GLN A 154 -17.61 -7.26 1.37
N PHE A 155 -17.63 -8.24 0.46
CA PHE A 155 -17.87 -9.65 0.82
C PHE A 155 -16.58 -10.40 1.19
N GLY A 156 -15.42 -9.76 1.03
CA GLY A 156 -14.13 -10.40 1.21
C GLY A 156 -13.71 -11.25 0.00
N THR A 157 -12.43 -11.52 -0.08
CA THR A 157 -11.81 -12.19 -1.24
C THR A 157 -11.42 -13.64 -0.96
N ALA A 158 -11.75 -14.19 0.22
CA ALA A 158 -11.31 -15.53 0.65
C ALA A 158 -11.71 -16.64 -0.33
N SER A 159 -12.97 -16.66 -0.76
CA SER A 159 -13.49 -17.70 -1.66
C SER A 159 -12.95 -17.56 -3.09
N ILE A 160 -12.89 -16.31 -3.58
CA ILE A 160 -12.42 -16.00 -4.93
C ILE A 160 -10.90 -16.10 -5.01
N GLY A 161 -10.20 -15.75 -3.95
CA GLY A 161 -8.73 -15.81 -3.86
C GLY A 161 -8.13 -17.19 -4.07
N LYS A 162 -8.89 -18.26 -3.80
CA LYS A 162 -8.47 -19.63 -4.08
C LYS A 162 -8.33 -19.92 -5.58
N MET A 163 -9.07 -19.20 -6.42
CA MET A 163 -9.01 -19.32 -7.88
C MET A 163 -7.89 -18.45 -8.49
N PHE A 164 -7.39 -17.45 -7.78
CA PHE A 164 -6.37 -16.53 -8.31
C PHE A 164 -5.08 -17.25 -8.69
N GLY A 165 -4.59 -18.15 -7.85
CA GLY A 165 -3.39 -18.92 -8.14
C GLY A 165 -3.48 -19.74 -9.41
N PRO A 166 -4.48 -20.62 -9.58
CA PRO A 166 -4.69 -21.40 -10.79
C PRO A 166 -4.84 -20.55 -12.06
N ILE A 167 -5.60 -19.45 -12.01
CA ILE A 167 -5.78 -18.55 -13.16
C ILE A 167 -4.46 -17.86 -13.52
N MET A 168 -3.70 -17.38 -12.53
CA MET A 168 -2.40 -16.77 -12.78
C MET A 168 -1.36 -17.80 -13.26
N LEU A 169 -1.43 -19.04 -12.83
CA LEU A 169 -0.59 -20.10 -13.38
C LEU A 169 -0.90 -20.34 -14.86
N LEU A 170 -2.18 -20.36 -15.23
CA LEU A 170 -2.63 -20.46 -16.63
C LEU A 170 -2.13 -19.24 -17.43
N TRP A 171 -2.24 -18.04 -16.87
CA TRP A 171 -1.75 -16.80 -17.45
C TRP A 171 -0.25 -16.85 -17.74
N PHE A 172 0.60 -17.16 -16.75
CA PHE A 172 2.04 -17.26 -16.94
C PHE A 172 2.43 -18.40 -17.89
N GLY A 173 1.72 -19.51 -17.84
CA GLY A 173 1.88 -20.61 -18.81
C GLY A 173 1.59 -20.14 -20.25
N MET A 174 0.51 -19.41 -20.46
CA MET A 174 0.15 -18.82 -21.75
C MET A 174 1.26 -17.84 -22.23
N LEU A 175 1.75 -16.95 -21.34
CA LEU A 175 2.84 -16.02 -21.67
C LEU A 175 4.08 -16.77 -22.17
N ALA A 176 4.48 -17.83 -21.47
CA ALA A 176 5.65 -18.62 -21.82
C ALA A 176 5.47 -19.37 -23.15
N ILE A 177 4.32 -20.03 -23.36
CA ILE A 177 4.03 -20.78 -24.58
C ILE A 177 4.02 -19.85 -25.79
N LEU A 178 3.27 -18.75 -25.73
CA LEU A 178 3.22 -17.76 -26.81
C LEU A 178 4.59 -17.15 -27.08
N GLY A 179 5.35 -16.89 -26.03
CA GLY A 179 6.72 -16.40 -26.15
C GLY A 179 7.62 -17.34 -26.92
N VAL A 180 7.66 -18.63 -26.54
CA VAL A 180 8.47 -19.65 -27.20
C VAL A 180 8.01 -19.87 -28.64
N MET A 181 6.70 -19.97 -28.90
CA MET A 181 6.16 -20.17 -30.25
C MET A 181 6.60 -19.07 -31.21
N ASN A 182 6.57 -17.80 -30.79
CA ASN A 182 6.93 -16.70 -31.67
C ASN A 182 8.45 -16.48 -31.74
N MET A 183 9.20 -16.82 -30.70
CA MET A 183 10.65 -16.71 -30.69
C MET A 183 11.32 -17.60 -31.75
N THR A 184 10.67 -18.71 -32.14
CA THR A 184 11.19 -19.60 -33.20
C THR A 184 11.26 -18.94 -34.58
N ALA A 185 10.55 -17.82 -34.81
CA ALA A 185 10.58 -17.08 -36.06
C ALA A 185 11.92 -16.33 -36.29
N ASP A 186 12.50 -15.81 -35.22
CA ASP A 186 13.83 -15.12 -35.27
C ASP A 186 14.58 -15.27 -33.96
N TRP A 187 15.57 -16.17 -33.94
CA TRP A 187 16.41 -16.43 -32.78
C TRP A 187 17.38 -15.29 -32.46
N SER A 188 17.51 -14.28 -33.32
CA SER A 188 18.41 -13.14 -33.10
C SER A 188 18.02 -12.35 -31.84
N VAL A 189 16.74 -12.44 -31.39
CA VAL A 189 16.26 -11.81 -30.15
C VAL A 189 17.04 -12.25 -28.91
N LEU A 190 17.68 -13.43 -28.92
CA LEU A 190 18.51 -13.90 -27.80
C LEU A 190 19.74 -13.03 -27.57
N LYS A 191 20.20 -12.27 -28.60
CA LYS A 191 21.27 -11.28 -28.45
C LYS A 191 20.94 -10.23 -27.37
N ALA A 192 19.66 -9.97 -27.12
CA ALA A 192 19.18 -9.01 -26.12
C ALA A 192 19.53 -9.38 -24.66
N PHE A 193 19.97 -10.61 -24.38
CA PHE A 193 20.54 -10.93 -23.06
C PHE A 193 21.82 -10.15 -22.76
N SER A 194 22.55 -9.72 -23.79
CA SER A 194 23.72 -8.88 -23.61
C SER A 194 23.34 -7.46 -23.20
N PRO A 195 23.89 -6.92 -22.10
CA PRO A 195 23.64 -5.55 -21.67
C PRO A 195 24.14 -4.49 -22.67
N HIS A 196 24.99 -4.90 -23.62
CA HIS A 196 25.49 -4.03 -24.67
C HIS A 196 24.35 -3.37 -25.45
N TYR A 197 23.30 -4.11 -25.81
CA TYR A 197 22.16 -3.57 -26.55
C TYR A 197 21.36 -2.56 -25.74
N ALA A 198 21.24 -2.75 -24.42
CA ALA A 198 20.63 -1.75 -23.54
C ALA A 198 21.44 -0.46 -23.53
N ILE A 199 22.77 -0.57 -23.36
CA ILE A 199 23.66 0.60 -23.36
C ILE A 199 23.62 1.31 -24.72
N GLN A 200 23.66 0.59 -25.82
CA GLN A 200 23.60 1.15 -27.17
C GLN A 200 22.26 1.90 -27.37
N LEU A 201 21.12 1.32 -26.97
CA LEU A 201 19.83 1.99 -27.05
C LEU A 201 19.83 3.30 -26.25
N LEU A 202 20.37 3.30 -25.04
CA LEU A 202 20.31 4.47 -24.16
C LEU A 202 21.28 5.60 -24.57
N THR A 203 22.39 5.26 -25.22
CA THR A 203 23.46 6.23 -25.54
C THR A 203 23.49 6.67 -26.98
N VAL A 204 23.16 5.78 -27.93
CA VAL A 204 23.34 6.01 -29.38
C VAL A 204 21.99 6.25 -30.06
N TYR A 205 20.92 5.52 -29.65
CA TYR A 205 19.62 5.65 -30.30
C TYR A 205 19.01 7.05 -30.07
N PRO A 206 18.43 7.70 -31.10
CA PRO A 206 17.82 9.03 -30.97
C PRO A 206 16.72 9.03 -29.90
N LYS A 207 16.85 9.89 -28.89
CA LYS A 207 15.95 9.95 -27.72
C LYS A 207 15.86 8.60 -26.95
N GLY A 208 16.89 7.75 -27.04
CA GLY A 208 16.91 6.41 -26.42
C GLY A 208 16.74 6.46 -24.89
N PHE A 209 17.35 7.45 -24.22
CA PHE A 209 17.19 7.64 -22.77
C PHE A 209 15.72 7.75 -22.34
N TRP A 210 14.87 8.44 -23.11
CA TRP A 210 13.46 8.64 -22.79
C TRP A 210 12.63 7.36 -22.90
N ILE A 211 13.15 6.33 -23.61
CA ILE A 211 12.53 5.00 -23.69
C ILE A 211 12.50 4.32 -22.31
N LEU A 212 13.42 4.69 -21.41
CA LEU A 212 13.41 4.19 -20.03
C LEU A 212 12.06 4.43 -19.32
N GLY A 213 11.36 5.52 -19.64
CA GLY A 213 10.02 5.77 -19.10
C GLY A 213 8.95 4.75 -19.55
N ALA A 214 9.15 4.09 -20.70
CA ALA A 214 8.33 2.96 -21.14
C ALA A 214 8.84 1.62 -20.57
N VAL A 215 10.16 1.41 -20.60
CA VAL A 215 10.80 0.21 -20.03
C VAL A 215 10.47 0.06 -18.54
N PHE A 216 10.45 1.16 -17.79
CA PHE A 216 10.12 1.19 -16.35
C PHE A 216 8.83 0.44 -16.04
N LEU A 217 7.82 0.49 -16.93
CA LEU A 217 6.54 -0.16 -16.75
C LEU A 217 6.64 -1.69 -16.56
N CYS A 218 7.74 -2.33 -16.98
CA CYS A 218 7.95 -3.76 -16.76
C CYS A 218 8.22 -4.13 -15.29
N THR A 219 8.54 -3.16 -14.42
CA THR A 219 8.82 -3.37 -12.99
C THR A 219 7.70 -2.94 -12.07
N THR A 220 6.59 -2.46 -12.61
CA THR A 220 5.40 -2.14 -11.81
C THR A 220 4.96 -3.37 -11.04
N GLY A 221 4.50 -3.19 -9.79
CA GLY A 221 4.20 -4.30 -8.89
C GLY A 221 5.37 -4.85 -8.08
N ALA A 222 6.62 -4.41 -8.32
CA ALA A 222 7.75 -4.82 -7.50
C ALA A 222 7.64 -4.33 -6.04
N GLU A 223 7.02 -3.18 -5.80
CA GLU A 223 6.71 -2.66 -4.46
C GLU A 223 5.62 -3.50 -3.77
N ALA A 224 4.59 -3.91 -4.52
CA ALA A 224 3.53 -4.77 -4.02
C ALA A 224 4.08 -6.14 -3.57
N LEU A 225 5.06 -6.70 -4.30
CA LEU A 225 5.77 -7.91 -3.93
C LEU A 225 6.38 -7.84 -2.51
N TYR A 226 6.91 -6.69 -2.14
CA TYR A 226 7.44 -6.48 -0.79
C TYR A 226 6.34 -6.25 0.23
N SER A 227 5.28 -5.52 -0.11
CA SER A 227 4.13 -5.26 0.78
C SER A 227 3.39 -6.54 1.17
N ASP A 228 3.20 -7.46 0.22
CA ASP A 228 2.42 -8.68 0.43
C ASP A 228 3.23 -9.86 0.99
N MET A 229 4.48 -9.61 1.40
CA MET A 229 5.34 -10.64 1.98
C MET A 229 4.70 -11.35 3.17
N GLY A 230 3.91 -10.64 3.97
CA GLY A 230 3.23 -11.18 5.15
C GLY A 230 2.19 -12.27 4.84
N HIS A 231 1.62 -12.25 3.63
CA HIS A 231 0.62 -13.22 3.20
C HIS A 231 1.22 -14.52 2.66
N CYS A 232 2.36 -14.44 1.98
CA CYS A 232 2.93 -15.56 1.23
C CYS A 232 4.22 -16.12 1.83
N GLY A 233 4.94 -15.32 2.61
CA GLY A 233 6.26 -15.65 3.13
C GLY A 233 7.38 -15.51 2.09
N LYS A 234 8.54 -15.00 2.53
CA LYS A 234 9.66 -14.61 1.66
C LYS A 234 10.22 -15.74 0.77
N ASN A 235 10.20 -16.98 1.23
CA ASN A 235 10.76 -18.09 0.47
C ASN A 235 9.84 -18.50 -0.70
N ASN A 236 8.52 -18.50 -0.49
CA ASN A 236 7.56 -18.76 -1.57
C ASN A 236 7.68 -17.68 -2.65
N ILE A 237 7.85 -16.42 -2.27
CA ILE A 237 8.07 -15.30 -3.19
C ILE A 237 9.35 -15.50 -4.02
N ARG A 238 10.46 -15.87 -3.39
CA ARG A 238 11.73 -16.06 -4.10
C ARG A 238 11.66 -17.16 -5.14
N TRP A 239 11.05 -18.29 -4.81
CA TRP A 239 10.96 -19.42 -5.73
C TRP A 239 9.95 -19.17 -6.85
N SER A 240 8.76 -18.64 -6.54
CA SER A 240 7.77 -18.32 -7.57
C SER A 240 8.26 -17.21 -8.51
N TRP A 241 9.07 -16.25 -8.01
CA TRP A 241 9.67 -15.22 -8.85
C TRP A 241 10.54 -15.77 -9.99
N ILE A 242 11.28 -16.85 -9.74
CA ILE A 242 12.12 -17.46 -10.78
C ILE A 242 11.26 -17.89 -11.96
N MET A 243 10.15 -18.59 -11.70
CA MET A 243 9.22 -19.02 -12.73
C MET A 243 8.57 -17.82 -13.44
N VAL A 244 8.05 -16.86 -12.68
CA VAL A 244 7.41 -15.65 -13.23
C VAL A 244 8.36 -14.88 -14.13
N LYS A 245 9.60 -14.64 -13.69
CA LYS A 245 10.61 -13.94 -14.48
C LYS A 245 10.92 -14.65 -15.80
N VAL A 246 11.03 -15.97 -15.78
CA VAL A 246 11.27 -16.76 -17.00
C VAL A 246 10.09 -16.60 -17.97
N CYS A 247 8.84 -16.73 -17.48
CA CYS A 247 7.65 -16.55 -18.32
C CYS A 247 7.56 -15.15 -18.95
N LEU A 248 7.88 -14.10 -18.15
CA LEU A 248 7.90 -12.71 -18.63
C LEU A 248 8.96 -12.51 -19.71
N ILE A 249 10.20 -12.97 -19.47
CA ILE A 249 11.30 -12.82 -20.45
C ILE A 249 10.97 -13.56 -21.74
N LEU A 250 10.46 -14.79 -21.67
CA LEU A 250 10.06 -15.54 -22.85
C LEU A 250 8.99 -14.79 -23.66
N ASN A 251 8.00 -14.21 -22.98
CA ASN A 251 6.96 -13.44 -23.66
C ASN A 251 7.53 -12.18 -24.33
N TYR A 252 8.39 -11.43 -23.67
CA TYR A 252 9.03 -10.25 -24.27
C TYR A 252 9.95 -10.61 -25.44
N LEU A 253 10.65 -11.74 -25.39
CA LEU A 253 11.43 -12.25 -26.52
C LEU A 253 10.54 -12.61 -27.69
N GLY A 254 9.39 -13.28 -27.45
CA GLY A 254 8.42 -13.62 -28.51
C GLY A 254 7.79 -12.38 -29.15
N GLN A 255 7.37 -11.39 -28.37
CA GLN A 255 6.89 -10.11 -28.91
C GLN A 255 7.97 -9.42 -29.73
N GLY A 256 9.23 -9.41 -29.26
CA GLY A 256 10.34 -8.83 -29.99
C GLY A 256 10.64 -9.55 -31.32
N SER A 257 10.61 -10.88 -31.34
CA SER A 257 10.78 -11.66 -32.57
C SER A 257 9.70 -11.31 -33.62
N TYR A 258 8.43 -11.22 -33.20
CA TYR A 258 7.34 -10.77 -34.06
C TYR A 258 7.62 -9.35 -34.62
N LEU A 259 8.03 -8.42 -33.75
CA LEU A 259 8.32 -7.04 -34.17
C LEU A 259 9.53 -6.92 -35.09
N LEU A 260 10.54 -7.78 -34.96
CA LEU A 260 11.66 -7.82 -35.91
C LEU A 260 11.21 -8.16 -37.33
N GLY A 261 10.13 -8.93 -37.50
CA GLY A 261 9.51 -9.17 -38.79
C GLY A 261 8.81 -7.94 -39.41
N LEU A 262 8.58 -6.88 -38.63
CA LEU A 262 7.94 -5.63 -39.04
C LEU A 262 8.92 -4.46 -39.19
N LYS A 263 10.22 -4.72 -39.37
CA LYS A 263 11.24 -3.68 -39.54
C LYS A 263 10.85 -2.66 -40.62
N GLY A 264 11.08 -1.38 -40.31
CA GLY A 264 10.80 -0.26 -41.21
C GLY A 264 9.39 0.30 -41.12
N LYS A 265 8.45 -0.38 -40.44
CA LYS A 265 7.10 0.17 -40.20
C LYS A 265 7.12 1.13 -39.01
N LEU A 266 6.32 2.19 -39.12
CA LEU A 266 6.09 3.15 -38.03
C LEU A 266 4.87 2.68 -37.23
N PHE A 267 5.06 2.42 -35.94
CA PHE A 267 3.97 2.04 -35.04
C PHE A 267 3.34 3.30 -34.41
N ALA A 268 2.04 3.41 -34.48
CA ALA A 268 1.27 4.40 -33.74
C ALA A 268 0.07 3.73 -33.06
N ASN A 269 -0.13 4.02 -31.78
CA ASN A 269 -1.33 3.58 -31.09
C ASN A 269 -2.55 4.46 -31.46
N ALA A 270 -3.75 4.05 -31.01
CA ALA A 270 -4.99 4.76 -31.31
C ALA A 270 -5.00 6.24 -30.85
N SER A 271 -4.22 6.61 -29.85
CA SER A 271 -4.13 8.01 -29.39
C SER A 271 -3.29 8.88 -30.33
N LEU A 272 -2.15 8.40 -30.80
CA LEU A 272 -1.32 9.10 -31.80
C LEU A 272 -1.98 9.17 -33.17
N MET A 273 -2.76 8.16 -33.56
CA MET A 273 -3.53 8.18 -34.79
C MET A 273 -4.68 9.18 -34.81
N LYS A 274 -5.03 9.76 -33.65
CA LYS A 274 -5.99 10.88 -33.55
C LYS A 274 -5.30 12.24 -33.57
N ASP A 275 -3.98 12.30 -33.42
CA ASP A 275 -3.21 13.55 -33.44
C ASP A 275 -2.94 13.96 -34.87
N SER A 276 -3.63 15.05 -35.31
CA SER A 276 -3.48 15.59 -36.65
C SER A 276 -2.07 16.11 -36.96
N THR A 277 -1.34 16.57 -35.95
CA THR A 277 0.04 17.06 -36.11
C THR A 277 0.98 15.87 -36.36
N PHE A 278 0.82 14.80 -35.59
CA PHE A 278 1.60 13.57 -35.78
C PHE A 278 1.36 12.95 -37.16
N LEU A 279 0.08 12.86 -37.61
CA LEU A 279 -0.27 12.30 -38.91
C LEU A 279 0.22 13.18 -40.07
N ALA A 280 0.22 14.50 -39.92
CA ALA A 280 0.77 15.41 -40.95
C ALA A 280 2.26 15.21 -41.17
N GLU A 281 3.02 14.94 -40.09
CA GLU A 281 4.44 14.67 -40.15
C GLU A 281 4.79 13.24 -40.57
N ASN A 282 3.87 12.27 -40.32
CA ASN A 282 4.12 10.84 -40.46
C ASN A 282 3.03 10.15 -41.30
N GLN A 283 2.92 10.51 -42.57
CA GLN A 283 1.91 9.95 -43.49
C GLN A 283 1.97 8.42 -43.69
N GLN A 284 3.06 7.77 -43.30
CA GLN A 284 3.27 6.32 -43.40
C GLN A 284 2.96 5.59 -42.07
N ALA A 285 2.40 6.29 -41.07
CA ALA A 285 2.02 5.67 -39.81
C ALA A 285 0.86 4.67 -40.03
N GLU A 286 1.06 3.43 -39.66
CA GLU A 286 0.04 2.40 -39.69
C GLU A 286 -0.42 2.07 -38.26
N LEU A 287 -1.73 1.91 -38.09
CA LEU A 287 -2.29 1.34 -36.87
C LEU A 287 -1.99 -0.16 -36.85
N LEU A 288 -0.84 -0.53 -36.29
CA LEU A 288 -0.47 -1.92 -36.12
C LEU A 288 -1.19 -2.51 -34.88
N ARG A 289 -1.43 -3.83 -34.92
CA ARG A 289 -1.96 -4.56 -33.77
C ARG A 289 -1.03 -4.41 -32.56
N ASN A 290 -1.62 -4.34 -31.36
CA ASN A 290 -0.82 -4.39 -30.13
C ASN A 290 0.05 -5.65 -30.15
N PRO A 291 1.38 -5.52 -29.97
CA PRO A 291 2.32 -6.64 -30.07
C PRO A 291 1.94 -7.85 -29.23
N PHE A 292 1.39 -7.63 -28.05
CA PHE A 292 0.94 -8.70 -27.16
C PHE A 292 -0.16 -9.58 -27.76
N PHE A 293 -1.17 -8.99 -28.37
CA PHE A 293 -2.25 -9.74 -29.01
C PHE A 293 -1.86 -10.24 -30.40
N ALA A 294 -0.95 -9.54 -31.06
CA ALA A 294 -0.48 -9.91 -32.40
C ALA A 294 0.34 -11.21 -32.44
N VAL A 295 0.96 -11.60 -31.32
CA VAL A 295 1.67 -12.90 -31.20
C VAL A 295 0.73 -14.08 -30.97
N MET A 296 -0.57 -13.85 -30.81
CA MET A 296 -1.57 -14.92 -30.64
C MET A 296 -2.11 -15.39 -31.97
N PRO A 297 -2.26 -16.72 -32.17
CA PRO A 297 -3.03 -17.25 -33.31
C PRO A 297 -4.46 -16.75 -33.29
N ASP A 298 -5.04 -16.45 -34.48
CA ASP A 298 -6.41 -15.91 -34.55
C ASP A 298 -7.46 -16.84 -33.93
N SER A 299 -7.27 -18.17 -34.00
CA SER A 299 -8.14 -19.15 -33.34
C SER A 299 -8.09 -19.10 -31.80
N PHE A 300 -7.00 -18.65 -31.23
CA PHE A 300 -6.78 -18.56 -29.77
C PHE A 300 -7.04 -17.15 -29.21
N LEU A 301 -7.10 -16.13 -30.06
CA LEU A 301 -7.15 -14.73 -29.67
C LEU A 301 -8.29 -14.43 -28.69
N LEU A 302 -9.50 -14.92 -28.90
CA LEU A 302 -10.62 -14.72 -27.97
C LEU A 302 -10.35 -15.32 -26.60
N VAL A 303 -9.81 -16.54 -26.54
CA VAL A 303 -9.47 -17.21 -25.28
C VAL A 303 -8.35 -16.45 -24.58
N GLY A 304 -7.35 -16.00 -25.33
CA GLY A 304 -6.25 -15.18 -24.81
C GLY A 304 -6.74 -13.87 -24.19
N ILE A 305 -7.70 -13.18 -24.82
CA ILE A 305 -8.30 -11.96 -24.29
C ILE A 305 -9.06 -12.24 -22.99
N ILE A 306 -9.82 -13.34 -22.92
CA ILE A 306 -10.54 -13.72 -21.69
C ILE A 306 -9.55 -14.00 -20.54
N ILE A 307 -8.47 -14.75 -20.82
CA ILE A 307 -7.44 -15.03 -19.81
C ILE A 307 -6.72 -13.73 -19.39
N ALA A 308 -6.40 -12.84 -20.33
CA ALA A 308 -5.78 -11.55 -20.05
C ALA A 308 -6.68 -10.67 -19.17
N THR A 309 -7.99 -10.62 -19.49
CA THR A 309 -8.97 -9.87 -18.68
C THR A 309 -9.08 -10.45 -17.28
N ALA A 310 -9.13 -11.79 -17.15
CA ALA A 310 -9.14 -12.44 -15.84
C ALA A 310 -7.87 -12.14 -15.04
N ALA A 311 -6.69 -12.15 -15.66
CA ALA A 311 -5.42 -11.77 -15.02
C ALA A 311 -5.42 -10.29 -14.59
N ALA A 312 -5.92 -9.37 -15.43
CA ALA A 312 -6.05 -7.94 -15.10
C ALA A 312 -7.03 -7.70 -13.93
N ILE A 313 -8.13 -8.44 -13.86
CA ILE A 313 -9.07 -8.44 -12.73
C ILE A 313 -8.37 -8.88 -11.44
N ILE A 314 -7.61 -9.97 -11.49
CA ILE A 314 -6.87 -10.48 -10.32
C ILE A 314 -5.80 -9.48 -9.87
N ALA A 315 -5.05 -8.90 -10.81
CA ALA A 315 -4.07 -7.86 -10.53
C ALA A 315 -4.69 -6.67 -9.82
N SER A 316 -5.82 -6.18 -10.34
CA SER A 316 -6.58 -5.07 -9.76
C SER A 316 -7.09 -5.39 -8.37
N GLN A 317 -7.61 -6.62 -8.18
CA GLN A 317 -8.11 -7.09 -6.90
C GLN A 317 -7.01 -7.13 -5.82
N ALA A 318 -5.85 -7.65 -6.16
CA ALA A 318 -4.69 -7.71 -5.25
C ALA A 318 -4.26 -6.31 -4.82
N LEU A 319 -4.18 -5.37 -5.74
CA LEU A 319 -3.74 -4.00 -5.47
C LEU A 319 -4.74 -3.20 -4.63
N ILE A 320 -6.06 -3.37 -4.88
CA ILE A 320 -7.11 -2.74 -4.06
C ILE A 320 -7.03 -3.26 -2.62
N SER A 321 -6.90 -4.57 -2.43
CA SER A 321 -6.74 -5.19 -1.11
C SER A 321 -5.46 -4.74 -0.41
N GLY A 322 -4.34 -4.65 -1.14
CA GLY A 322 -3.07 -4.11 -0.66
C GLY A 322 -3.18 -2.66 -0.20
N SER A 323 -3.96 -1.83 -0.91
CA SER A 323 -4.23 -0.44 -0.54
C SER A 323 -4.98 -0.33 0.79
N PHE A 324 -5.93 -1.21 1.08
CA PHE A 324 -6.59 -1.24 2.40
C PHE A 324 -5.61 -1.58 3.52
N THR A 325 -4.74 -2.56 3.30
CA THR A 325 -3.70 -2.93 4.27
C THR A 325 -2.76 -1.77 4.54
N LEU A 326 -2.29 -1.10 3.49
CA LEU A 326 -1.42 0.07 3.57
C LEU A 326 -2.06 1.21 4.37
N ILE A 327 -3.34 1.53 4.11
CA ILE A 327 -4.08 2.55 4.87
C ILE A 327 -4.28 2.13 6.32
N SER A 328 -4.59 0.87 6.60
CA SER A 328 -4.70 0.36 7.96
C SER A 328 -3.40 0.55 8.75
N GLU A 329 -2.24 0.27 8.14
CA GLU A 329 -0.93 0.53 8.74
C GLU A 329 -0.68 2.02 8.97
N ALA A 330 -1.00 2.87 7.97
CA ALA A 330 -0.88 4.32 8.09
C ALA A 330 -1.73 4.89 9.22
N MET A 331 -2.98 4.42 9.38
CA MET A 331 -3.87 4.82 10.48
C MET A 331 -3.25 4.47 11.84
N ARG A 332 -2.69 3.27 11.99
CA ARG A 332 -2.06 2.81 13.25
C ARG A 332 -0.78 3.55 13.57
N LEU A 333 -0.01 3.89 12.55
CA LEU A 333 1.18 4.74 12.69
C LEU A 333 0.86 6.23 12.85
N ASN A 334 -0.43 6.57 12.88
CA ASN A 334 -0.94 7.94 12.98
C ASN A 334 -0.47 8.86 11.84
N LEU A 335 -0.37 8.28 10.65
CA LEU A 335 -0.06 8.98 9.40
C LEU A 335 -1.29 9.22 8.54
N TRP A 336 -2.45 8.65 8.90
CA TRP A 336 -3.71 8.75 8.15
C TRP A 336 -4.89 8.91 9.12
N PRO A 337 -5.99 9.60 8.70
CA PRO A 337 -7.23 9.69 9.49
C PRO A 337 -7.81 8.31 9.79
N LYS A 338 -8.43 8.15 10.96
CA LYS A 338 -9.05 6.89 11.35
C LYS A 338 -10.38 6.69 10.62
N PHE A 339 -10.53 5.55 9.93
CA PHE A 339 -11.77 5.11 9.32
C PHE A 339 -12.21 3.77 9.89
N LYS A 340 -13.50 3.46 9.71
CA LYS A 340 -14.06 2.16 10.11
C LYS A 340 -13.44 1.05 9.27
N ILE A 341 -12.83 0.07 9.94
CA ILE A 341 -12.33 -1.16 9.33
C ILE A 341 -13.37 -2.25 9.55
N VAL A 342 -13.76 -2.92 8.50
CA VAL A 342 -14.64 -4.09 8.51
C VAL A 342 -13.81 -5.31 8.16
N TYR A 343 -14.04 -6.40 8.86
CA TYR A 343 -13.40 -7.70 8.59
C TYR A 343 -14.45 -8.64 8.02
N PRO A 344 -14.52 -8.80 6.68
CA PRO A 344 -15.56 -9.60 6.04
C PRO A 344 -15.46 -11.09 6.34
N THR A 345 -14.26 -11.56 6.70
CA THR A 345 -13.97 -12.97 6.97
C THR A 345 -13.09 -13.13 8.20
N GLU A 346 -13.05 -14.33 8.78
CA GLU A 346 -12.16 -14.66 9.90
C GLU A 346 -10.70 -14.87 9.46
N GLU A 347 -10.42 -14.92 8.17
CA GLU A 347 -9.07 -15.07 7.64
C GLU A 347 -8.23 -13.81 7.89
N ARG A 348 -7.01 -14.02 8.41
CA ARG A 348 -6.08 -12.93 8.69
C ARG A 348 -5.71 -12.17 7.42
N GLY A 349 -5.73 -10.86 7.51
CA GLY A 349 -5.28 -9.97 6.44
C GLY A 349 -6.38 -9.52 5.48
N GLN A 350 -7.58 -10.06 5.57
CA GLN A 350 -8.73 -9.54 4.81
C GLN A 350 -9.42 -8.44 5.59
N LEU A 351 -9.23 -7.22 5.12
CA LEU A 351 -9.86 -6.04 5.71
C LEU A 351 -10.49 -5.19 4.60
N PHE A 352 -11.57 -4.52 4.94
CA PHE A 352 -12.33 -3.65 4.07
C PHE A 352 -12.54 -2.29 4.74
N ILE A 353 -12.26 -1.22 4.02
CA ILE A 353 -12.43 0.16 4.50
C ILE A 353 -13.37 0.87 3.53
N PRO A 354 -14.68 1.02 3.86
CA PRO A 354 -15.68 1.53 2.93
C PRO A 354 -15.34 2.91 2.33
N ALA A 355 -14.83 3.83 3.15
CA ALA A 355 -14.46 5.17 2.69
C ALA A 355 -13.30 5.14 1.68
N ILE A 356 -12.30 4.28 1.91
CA ILE A 356 -11.17 4.12 1.01
C ILE A 356 -11.58 3.39 -0.26
N ASN A 357 -12.47 2.39 -0.14
CA ASN A 357 -13.02 1.71 -1.31
C ASN A 357 -13.73 2.69 -2.26
N LEU A 358 -14.55 3.58 -1.71
CA LEU A 358 -15.22 4.62 -2.50
C LEU A 358 -14.22 5.61 -3.12
N LEU A 359 -13.19 6.02 -2.37
CA LEU A 359 -12.14 6.92 -2.85
C LEU A 359 -11.37 6.29 -4.02
N LEU A 360 -10.94 5.04 -3.89
CA LEU A 360 -10.22 4.31 -4.93
C LEU A 360 -11.12 4.10 -6.15
N PHE A 361 -12.37 3.71 -5.97
CA PHE A 361 -13.34 3.54 -7.04
C PHE A 361 -13.55 4.84 -7.84
N ALA A 362 -13.80 5.95 -7.13
CA ALA A 362 -13.97 7.26 -7.76
C ALA A 362 -12.70 7.69 -8.52
N GLY A 363 -11.52 7.45 -7.94
CA GLY A 363 -10.23 7.69 -8.59
C GLY A 363 -10.05 6.86 -9.86
N CYS A 364 -10.31 5.56 -9.80
CA CYS A 364 -10.24 4.66 -10.96
C CYS A 364 -11.21 5.07 -12.07
N CYS A 365 -12.48 5.36 -11.73
CA CYS A 365 -13.46 5.83 -12.69
C CYS A 365 -13.05 7.18 -13.31
N GLY A 366 -12.55 8.11 -12.50
CA GLY A 366 -12.04 9.39 -12.97
C GLY A 366 -10.91 9.24 -13.99
N ILE A 367 -9.96 8.33 -13.75
CA ILE A 367 -8.84 8.02 -14.64
C ILE A 367 -9.35 7.42 -15.96
N VAL A 368 -10.27 6.44 -15.91
CA VAL A 368 -10.85 5.84 -17.12
C VAL A 368 -11.57 6.89 -17.98
N LEU A 369 -12.37 7.75 -17.36
CA LEU A 369 -13.12 8.79 -18.06
C LEU A 369 -12.22 9.89 -18.63
N TYR A 370 -11.13 10.22 -17.93
CA TYR A 370 -10.20 11.27 -18.35
C TYR A 370 -9.30 10.81 -19.51
N PHE A 371 -8.66 9.64 -19.37
CA PHE A 371 -7.69 9.15 -20.36
C PHE A 371 -8.31 8.34 -21.49
N ARG A 372 -9.40 7.63 -21.22
CA ARG A 372 -10.22 6.83 -22.16
C ARG A 372 -9.55 5.60 -22.76
N ASN A 373 -8.23 5.60 -22.95
CA ASN A 373 -7.48 4.47 -23.54
C ASN A 373 -6.20 4.18 -22.75
N SER A 374 -5.71 2.94 -22.83
CA SER A 374 -4.55 2.48 -22.08
C SER A 374 -3.27 3.22 -22.46
N GLY A 375 -3.07 3.55 -23.73
CA GLY A 375 -1.89 4.26 -24.22
C GLY A 375 -1.74 5.66 -23.61
N SER A 376 -2.85 6.38 -23.38
CA SER A 376 -2.82 7.65 -22.67
C SER A 376 -2.56 7.49 -21.16
N MET A 377 -3.06 6.41 -20.54
CA MET A 377 -2.81 6.08 -19.13
C MET A 377 -1.35 5.74 -18.85
N GLU A 378 -0.62 5.16 -19.82
CA GLU A 378 0.81 4.85 -19.70
C GLU A 378 1.66 6.06 -19.35
N GLY A 379 1.28 7.24 -19.84
CA GLY A 379 1.92 8.51 -19.52
C GLY A 379 1.81 8.92 -18.04
N ALA A 380 0.68 8.57 -17.43
CA ALA A 380 0.41 8.90 -16.03
C ALA A 380 1.08 7.95 -15.04
N TYR A 381 1.41 6.73 -15.44
CA TYR A 381 1.69 5.63 -14.55
C TYR A 381 3.07 5.68 -13.85
N GLY A 382 4.11 6.18 -14.53
CA GLY A 382 5.50 5.97 -14.08
C GLY A 382 5.97 6.80 -12.88
N LEU A 383 5.44 8.02 -12.69
CA LEU A 383 6.03 8.98 -11.74
C LEU A 383 5.81 8.61 -10.27
N ALA A 384 4.62 8.14 -9.89
CA ALA A 384 4.34 7.79 -8.50
C ALA A 384 5.19 6.60 -8.04
N ILE A 385 5.25 5.54 -8.85
CA ILE A 385 5.99 4.33 -8.49
C ILE A 385 7.49 4.62 -8.37
N THR A 386 8.05 5.46 -9.23
CA THR A 386 9.46 5.85 -9.15
C THR A 386 9.77 6.57 -7.83
N LEU A 387 8.87 7.45 -7.37
CA LEU A 387 9.00 8.11 -6.07
C LEU A 387 8.92 7.11 -4.91
N CYS A 388 8.05 6.10 -5.01
CA CYS A 388 7.97 5.02 -4.03
C CYS A 388 9.27 4.22 -3.99
N MET A 389 9.86 3.88 -5.16
CA MET A 389 11.12 3.16 -5.23
C MET A 389 12.29 3.93 -4.60
N ILE A 390 12.39 5.23 -4.84
CA ILE A 390 13.39 6.10 -4.21
C ILE A 390 13.19 6.15 -2.69
N ALA A 391 11.95 6.29 -2.24
CA ALA A 391 11.63 6.29 -0.81
C ALA A 391 12.03 4.97 -0.13
N THR A 392 11.73 3.84 -0.76
CA THR A 392 12.15 2.51 -0.31
C THR A 392 13.66 2.39 -0.25
N SER A 393 14.40 2.90 -1.25
CA SER A 393 15.87 2.89 -1.26
C SER A 393 16.46 3.69 -0.10
N ILE A 394 15.89 4.86 0.22
CA ILE A 394 16.31 5.68 1.36
C ILE A 394 16.08 4.93 2.69
N LEU A 395 14.89 4.37 2.87
CA LEU A 395 14.55 3.64 4.10
C LEU A 395 15.42 2.38 4.26
N PHE A 396 15.62 1.62 3.17
CA PHE A 396 16.43 0.41 3.18
C PHE A 396 17.92 0.70 3.43
N ALA A 397 18.48 1.78 2.89
CA ALA A 397 19.84 2.21 3.23
C ALA A 397 19.99 2.48 4.73
N ASN A 398 18.97 3.10 5.36
CA ASN A 398 18.96 3.31 6.81
C ASN A 398 18.81 2.01 7.61
N TYR A 399 18.08 1.02 7.07
CA TYR A 399 18.00 -0.33 7.62
C TYR A 399 19.38 -1.02 7.60
N LEU A 400 20.12 -0.94 6.49
CA LEU A 400 21.46 -1.50 6.37
C LEU A 400 22.44 -0.90 7.41
N VAL A 401 22.33 0.41 7.67
CA VAL A 401 23.15 1.06 8.73
C VAL A 401 22.82 0.52 10.11
N LEU A 402 21.54 0.28 10.44
CA LEU A 402 21.13 -0.33 11.71
C LEU A 402 21.70 -1.74 11.89
N HIS A 403 21.80 -2.50 10.80
CA HIS A 403 22.39 -3.84 10.80
C HIS A 403 23.91 -3.83 10.69
N ARG A 404 24.56 -2.67 10.91
CA ARG A 404 26.03 -2.49 10.92
C ARG A 404 26.73 -2.98 9.64
N VAL A 405 26.04 -2.92 8.49
CA VAL A 405 26.67 -3.17 7.19
C VAL A 405 27.74 -2.12 6.94
N LYS A 406 28.90 -2.51 6.41
CA LYS A 406 30.01 -1.59 6.13
C LYS A 406 29.52 -0.46 5.20
N SER A 407 29.85 0.78 5.53
CA SER A 407 29.43 1.99 4.80
C SER A 407 29.71 1.92 3.30
N PHE A 408 30.83 1.29 2.92
CA PHE A 408 31.21 1.07 1.53
C PHE A 408 30.09 0.39 0.71
N TRP A 409 29.51 -0.70 1.22
CA TRP A 409 28.42 -1.41 0.53
C TRP A 409 27.12 -0.61 0.49
N ILE A 410 26.88 0.22 1.52
CA ILE A 410 25.71 1.10 1.55
C ILE A 410 25.83 2.20 0.49
N TYR A 411 27.01 2.78 0.32
CA TYR A 411 27.25 3.77 -0.74
C TYR A 411 27.14 3.15 -2.13
N ILE A 412 27.69 1.95 -2.35
CA ILE A 412 27.55 1.22 -3.63
C ILE A 412 26.05 0.98 -3.90
N TYR A 413 25.30 0.51 -2.92
CA TYR A 413 23.85 0.32 -3.04
C TYR A 413 23.16 1.62 -3.47
N LEU A 414 23.42 2.72 -2.77
CA LEU A 414 22.79 4.01 -3.07
C LEU A 414 23.19 4.53 -4.45
N ILE A 415 24.45 4.45 -4.82
CA ILE A 415 24.94 4.91 -6.15
C ILE A 415 24.22 4.14 -7.25
N ILE A 416 24.20 2.80 -7.18
CA ILE A 416 23.59 1.96 -8.22
C ILE A 416 22.09 2.25 -8.33
N TYR A 417 21.35 2.15 -7.20
CA TYR A 417 19.89 2.26 -7.26
C TYR A 417 19.41 3.68 -7.48
N PHE A 418 20.09 4.68 -6.93
CA PHE A 418 19.73 6.06 -7.24
C PHE A 418 20.01 6.41 -8.70
N SER A 419 21.11 5.92 -9.30
CA SER A 419 21.35 6.13 -10.73
C SER A 419 20.25 5.55 -11.60
N ILE A 420 19.77 4.34 -11.29
CA ILE A 420 18.68 3.68 -12.00
C ILE A 420 17.35 4.42 -11.77
N GLU A 421 17.02 4.71 -10.52
CA GLU A 421 15.73 5.28 -10.12
C GLU A 421 15.58 6.74 -10.54
N PHE A 422 16.64 7.54 -10.44
CA PHE A 422 16.65 8.89 -10.98
C PHE A 422 16.64 8.89 -12.52
N GLY A 423 17.29 7.91 -13.16
CA GLY A 423 17.15 7.70 -14.60
C GLY A 423 15.69 7.47 -15.00
N PHE A 424 14.98 6.60 -14.30
CA PHE A 424 13.54 6.39 -14.52
C PHE A 424 12.71 7.63 -14.19
N LEU A 425 13.03 8.33 -13.10
CA LEU A 425 12.32 9.56 -12.72
C LEU A 425 12.45 10.61 -13.82
N PHE A 426 13.66 10.89 -14.29
CA PHE A 426 13.89 11.87 -15.37
C PHE A 426 13.21 11.44 -16.67
N ALA A 427 13.31 10.15 -17.04
CA ALA A 427 12.64 9.65 -18.25
C ALA A 427 11.11 9.75 -18.17
N ASN A 428 10.51 9.54 -16.99
CA ASN A 428 9.08 9.72 -16.80
C ASN A 428 8.64 11.18 -16.70
N LEU A 429 9.54 12.13 -16.36
CA LEU A 429 9.22 13.56 -16.38
C LEU A 429 8.92 14.09 -17.79
N ASP A 430 9.45 13.48 -18.84
CA ASP A 430 9.11 13.81 -20.23
C ASP A 430 7.60 13.58 -20.51
N LYS A 431 7.01 12.61 -19.83
CA LYS A 431 5.57 12.30 -19.92
C LYS A 431 4.69 13.22 -19.06
N PHE A 432 5.29 14.13 -18.28
CA PHE A 432 4.55 15.02 -17.38
C PHE A 432 3.46 15.83 -18.13
N PRO A 433 3.72 16.50 -19.27
CA PRO A 433 2.70 17.22 -20.03
C PRO A 433 1.62 16.30 -20.62
N HIS A 434 1.94 15.03 -20.85
CA HIS A 434 1.08 14.03 -21.51
C HIS A 434 0.27 13.18 -20.50
N GLY A 435 0.01 13.72 -19.30
CA GLY A 435 -0.82 13.07 -18.27
C GLY A 435 -0.08 12.67 -17.00
N GLY A 436 1.25 12.71 -16.96
CA GLY A 436 2.04 12.38 -15.77
C GLY A 436 1.74 13.28 -14.57
N TYR A 437 1.27 14.51 -14.79
CA TYR A 437 0.86 15.43 -13.73
C TYR A 437 -0.33 14.91 -12.91
N VAL A 438 -1.23 14.12 -13.50
CA VAL A 438 -2.42 13.58 -12.82
C VAL A 438 -1.99 12.72 -11.62
N THR A 439 -1.00 11.85 -11.83
CA THR A 439 -0.45 11.00 -10.78
C THR A 439 0.18 11.80 -9.65
N LEU A 440 0.93 12.86 -9.99
CA LEU A 440 1.56 13.72 -8.98
C LEU A 440 0.52 14.53 -8.21
N VAL A 441 -0.57 14.95 -8.86
CA VAL A 441 -1.69 15.62 -8.17
C VAL A 441 -2.37 14.67 -7.20
N ILE A 442 -2.71 13.45 -7.63
CA ILE A 442 -3.33 12.44 -6.77
C ILE A 442 -2.39 12.12 -5.59
N GLY A 443 -1.14 11.77 -5.88
CA GLY A 443 -0.13 11.47 -4.85
C GLY A 443 0.12 12.65 -3.92
N GLY A 444 0.14 13.88 -4.45
CA GLY A 444 0.29 15.11 -3.69
C GLY A 444 -0.87 15.38 -2.72
N VAL A 445 -2.12 15.15 -3.17
CA VAL A 445 -3.30 15.27 -2.30
C VAL A 445 -3.25 14.22 -1.18
N LEU A 446 -2.93 12.97 -1.50
CA LEU A 446 -2.79 11.91 -0.51
C LEU A 446 -1.65 12.20 0.49
N LEU A 447 -0.53 12.69 0.00
CA LEU A 447 0.60 13.13 0.84
C LEU A 447 0.22 14.31 1.74
N LEU A 448 -0.56 15.26 1.23
CA LEU A 448 -1.07 16.39 2.00
C LEU A 448 -1.96 15.92 3.14
N VAL A 449 -2.87 14.97 2.90
CA VAL A 449 -3.70 14.36 3.94
C VAL A 449 -2.84 13.72 5.03
N MET A 450 -1.83 12.92 4.63
CA MET A 450 -0.89 12.31 5.58
C MET A 450 -0.11 13.35 6.38
N TYR A 451 0.40 14.38 5.71
CA TYR A 451 1.17 15.45 6.34
C TYR A 451 0.33 16.25 7.33
N VAL A 452 -0.87 16.67 6.94
CA VAL A 452 -1.81 17.42 7.81
C VAL A 452 -2.13 16.61 9.04
N TRP A 453 -2.45 15.33 8.89
CA TRP A 453 -2.77 14.45 10.02
C TRP A 453 -1.59 14.28 10.98
N PHE A 454 -0.42 13.98 10.45
CA PHE A 454 0.82 13.83 11.22
C PHE A 454 1.22 15.11 11.96
N LYS A 455 1.18 16.25 11.24
CA LYS A 455 1.60 17.54 11.80
C LYS A 455 0.63 18.06 12.87
N SER A 456 -0.68 17.93 12.63
CA SER A 456 -1.72 18.34 13.57
C SER A 456 -1.62 17.61 14.89
N ARG A 457 -1.32 16.30 14.85
CA ARG A 457 -1.10 15.52 16.06
C ARG A 457 0.11 16.01 16.85
N LYS A 458 1.20 16.38 16.16
CA LYS A 458 2.36 17.00 16.83
C LYS A 458 2.01 18.34 17.47
N ILE A 459 1.20 19.16 16.78
CA ILE A 459 0.73 20.44 17.31
C ILE A 459 -0.13 20.17 18.55
N LYS A 460 -1.17 19.31 18.45
CA LYS A 460 -2.03 18.96 19.59
C LYS A 460 -1.25 18.44 20.79
N ASN A 461 -0.27 17.57 20.59
CA ASN A 461 0.53 17.01 21.68
C ASN A 461 1.42 18.07 22.38
N ARG A 462 1.76 19.18 21.71
CA ARG A 462 2.52 20.29 22.32
C ARG A 462 1.71 21.05 23.38
N TYR A 463 0.37 21.05 23.25
CA TYR A 463 -0.56 21.74 24.16
C TYR A 463 -1.20 20.79 25.17
N VAL A 464 -0.75 19.54 25.27
CA VAL A 464 -1.16 18.64 26.36
C VAL A 464 -0.28 18.91 27.56
N GLU A 465 -0.90 19.35 28.63
CA GLU A 465 -0.24 19.51 29.93
C GLU A 465 -0.28 18.18 30.68
N PHE A 466 0.87 17.76 31.17
CA PHE A 466 1.01 16.58 32.01
C PHE A 466 1.29 17.00 33.43
N ALA A 467 0.65 16.32 34.36
CA ALA A 467 0.87 16.48 35.78
C ALA A 467 1.48 15.20 36.37
N ARG A 468 2.23 15.31 37.44
CA ARG A 468 2.73 14.14 38.17
C ARG A 468 1.56 13.49 38.92
N LEU A 469 1.30 12.23 38.63
CA LEU A 469 0.20 11.48 39.24
C LEU A 469 0.38 11.39 40.76
N GLU A 470 1.62 11.26 41.25
CA GLU A 470 1.97 11.20 42.67
C GLU A 470 1.36 12.36 43.50
N ASN A 471 1.28 13.57 42.93
CA ASN A 471 0.76 14.75 43.61
C ASN A 471 -0.76 14.69 43.86
N TYR A 472 -1.47 13.86 43.13
CA TYR A 472 -2.93 13.76 43.20
C TYR A 472 -3.43 12.46 43.84
N LEU A 473 -2.54 11.51 44.15
CA LEU A 473 -2.90 10.24 44.78
C LEU A 473 -3.64 10.44 46.12
N PRO A 474 -3.17 11.32 47.05
CA PRO A 474 -3.87 11.53 48.32
C PRO A 474 -5.30 12.04 48.12
N VAL A 475 -5.48 12.98 47.17
CA VAL A 475 -6.78 13.58 46.89
C VAL A 475 -7.73 12.57 46.22
N LEU A 476 -7.21 11.70 45.35
CA LEU A 476 -8.03 10.63 44.74
C LEU A 476 -8.45 9.61 45.79
N GLN A 477 -7.61 9.30 46.76
CA GLN A 477 -7.91 8.42 47.87
C GLN A 477 -8.96 9.02 48.81
N GLU A 478 -8.83 10.29 49.16
CA GLU A 478 -9.84 11.01 49.96
C GLU A 478 -11.18 11.04 49.22
N LEU A 479 -11.19 11.36 47.91
CA LEU A 479 -12.40 11.41 47.10
C LEU A 479 -13.08 10.02 46.98
N SER A 480 -12.32 8.94 46.88
CA SER A 480 -12.85 7.58 46.84
C SER A 480 -13.64 7.25 48.11
N ASN A 481 -13.18 7.75 49.27
CA ASN A 481 -13.76 7.46 50.56
C ASN A 481 -14.80 8.50 51.00
N ASP A 482 -14.95 9.65 50.33
CA ASP A 482 -15.86 10.72 50.69
C ASP A 482 -17.32 10.34 50.37
N GLN A 483 -18.08 10.01 51.42
CA GLN A 483 -19.48 9.63 51.28
C GLN A 483 -20.44 10.83 51.07
N SER A 484 -19.96 12.06 51.23
CA SER A 484 -20.76 13.27 50.98
C SER A 484 -21.00 13.49 49.48
N ILE A 485 -20.16 12.90 48.65
CA ILE A 485 -20.24 12.96 47.17
C ILE A 485 -20.88 11.67 46.65
N ASN A 486 -21.92 11.81 45.85
CA ASN A 486 -22.58 10.66 45.22
C ASN A 486 -21.57 9.87 44.35
N LYS A 487 -21.61 8.55 44.47
CA LYS A 487 -20.79 7.66 43.65
C LYS A 487 -21.15 7.84 42.18
N TYR A 488 -20.14 8.12 41.36
CA TYR A 488 -20.29 8.26 39.91
C TYR A 488 -20.23 6.89 39.22
N ALA A 489 -19.26 6.04 39.61
CA ALA A 489 -19.12 4.66 39.14
C ALA A 489 -18.34 3.83 40.17
N THR A 490 -18.46 2.49 40.13
CA THR A 490 -17.61 1.61 40.94
C THR A 490 -16.19 1.61 40.36
N HIS A 491 -16.07 1.44 39.05
CA HIS A 491 -14.81 1.44 38.33
C HIS A 491 -14.81 2.55 37.26
N LEU A 492 -13.95 3.53 37.40
CA LEU A 492 -13.83 4.65 36.49
C LEU A 492 -12.55 4.50 35.64
N VAL A 493 -12.74 4.29 34.33
CA VAL A 493 -11.65 3.98 33.40
C VAL A 493 -11.35 5.16 32.49
N TYR A 494 -10.16 5.73 32.59
CA TYR A 494 -9.69 6.80 31.73
C TYR A 494 -8.65 6.30 30.73
N LEU A 495 -8.81 6.64 29.46
CA LEU A 495 -7.76 6.44 28.45
C LEU A 495 -6.76 7.59 28.52
N SER A 496 -5.49 7.28 28.88
CA SER A 496 -4.40 8.22 29.00
C SER A 496 -3.43 8.08 27.82
N SER A 497 -2.90 9.21 27.34
CA SER A 497 -1.81 9.25 26.36
C SER A 497 -0.43 9.50 26.97
N ALA A 498 -0.32 9.52 28.29
CA ALA A 498 0.94 9.72 28.99
C ALA A 498 1.85 8.50 28.83
N ASN A 499 2.99 8.68 28.15
CA ASN A 499 3.99 7.62 27.95
C ASN A 499 4.78 7.33 29.24
N ASN A 500 4.92 8.33 30.13
CA ASN A 500 5.61 8.17 31.41
C ASN A 500 4.62 7.63 32.45
N PRO A 501 4.90 6.49 33.10
CA PRO A 501 4.03 5.94 34.14
C PRO A 501 3.72 6.88 35.31
N LYS A 502 4.61 7.82 35.57
CA LYS A 502 4.48 8.82 36.69
C LYS A 502 3.67 10.04 36.31
N GLU A 503 3.25 10.15 35.05
CA GLU A 503 2.54 11.32 34.53
C GLU A 503 1.13 10.96 34.07
N ILE A 504 0.24 11.94 34.14
CA ILE A 504 -1.13 11.85 33.63
C ILE A 504 -1.51 13.20 33.01
N GLU A 505 -2.41 13.21 32.04
CA GLU A 505 -2.91 14.47 31.50
C GLU A 505 -3.66 15.25 32.57
N TYR A 506 -3.30 16.54 32.76
CA TYR A 506 -3.98 17.43 33.69
C TYR A 506 -5.50 17.49 33.47
N LYS A 507 -5.94 17.39 32.23
CA LYS A 507 -7.38 17.34 31.87
C LYS A 507 -8.13 16.16 32.51
N ILE A 508 -7.49 15.01 32.69
CA ILE A 508 -8.08 13.84 33.35
C ILE A 508 -8.32 14.19 34.83
N ILE A 509 -7.29 14.73 35.48
CA ILE A 509 -7.38 15.18 36.88
C ILE A 509 -8.47 16.25 37.04
N HIS A 510 -8.47 17.25 36.15
CA HIS A 510 -9.51 18.28 36.15
C HIS A 510 -10.92 17.70 35.94
N SER A 511 -11.07 16.67 35.08
CA SER A 511 -12.34 15.98 34.87
C SER A 511 -12.81 15.22 36.10
N ILE A 512 -11.88 14.64 36.87
CA ILE A 512 -12.21 13.90 38.11
C ILE A 512 -12.58 14.87 39.24
N LEU A 513 -11.76 15.92 39.45
CA LEU A 513 -11.86 16.75 40.65
C LEU A 513 -12.76 17.99 40.47
N ASN A 514 -12.66 18.69 39.34
CA ASN A 514 -13.21 20.03 39.19
C ASN A 514 -14.52 20.10 38.42
N LYS A 515 -14.77 19.15 37.51
CA LYS A 515 -15.97 19.17 36.66
C LYS A 515 -17.00 18.16 37.17
N LYS A 516 -17.74 18.51 38.25
CA LYS A 516 -18.60 17.61 39.03
C LYS A 516 -17.76 16.43 39.55
N PRO A 517 -17.27 16.48 40.77
CA PRO A 517 -16.39 15.45 41.31
C PRO A 517 -16.89 14.05 41.04
N LYS A 518 -16.05 13.21 40.47
CA LYS A 518 -16.43 11.85 40.05
C LYS A 518 -15.84 10.86 41.05
N ARG A 519 -16.59 10.62 42.10
CA ARG A 519 -16.26 9.59 43.09
C ARG A 519 -16.35 8.22 42.46
N ALA A 520 -15.26 7.45 42.50
CA ALA A 520 -15.24 6.05 42.13
C ALA A 520 -14.50 5.25 43.20
N ASP A 521 -14.77 3.95 43.25
CA ASP A 521 -14.08 3.08 44.19
C ASP A 521 -12.67 2.74 43.66
N ILE A 522 -12.56 2.55 42.33
CA ILE A 522 -11.28 2.29 41.68
C ILE A 522 -11.14 3.16 40.43
N TYR A 523 -10.04 3.89 40.34
CA TYR A 523 -9.62 4.67 39.18
C TYR A 523 -8.63 3.88 38.34
N TRP A 524 -8.99 3.65 37.08
CA TRP A 524 -8.16 2.95 36.12
C TRP A 524 -7.59 3.92 35.08
N PHE A 525 -6.27 3.94 34.93
CA PHE A 525 -5.61 4.72 33.90
C PHE A 525 -5.03 3.79 32.85
N VAL A 526 -5.64 3.77 31.68
CA VAL A 526 -5.30 2.85 30.60
C VAL A 526 -4.48 3.59 29.55
N HIS A 527 -3.28 3.11 29.28
CA HIS A 527 -2.41 3.60 28.22
C HIS A 527 -2.26 2.56 27.12
N VAL A 528 -2.23 3.02 25.86
CA VAL A 528 -2.02 2.15 24.68
C VAL A 528 -0.80 2.64 23.92
N ASP A 529 0.27 1.87 23.95
CA ASP A 529 1.48 2.11 23.16
C ASP A 529 1.47 1.25 21.87
N THR A 530 1.81 1.90 20.74
CA THR A 530 1.93 1.21 19.45
C THR A 530 3.40 0.88 19.18
N LEU A 531 3.72 -0.41 19.26
CA LEU A 531 5.06 -0.92 19.06
C LEU A 531 5.46 -0.96 17.58
N ASP A 532 6.78 -1.05 17.35
CA ASP A 532 7.37 -1.24 16.02
C ASP A 532 7.13 -2.64 15.45
N GLU A 533 6.78 -3.60 16.31
CA GLU A 533 6.50 -4.99 15.96
C GLU A 533 5.04 -5.16 15.50
N PRO A 534 4.75 -5.99 14.49
CA PRO A 534 3.41 -6.03 13.91
C PRO A 534 2.34 -6.69 14.80
N TYR A 535 2.68 -7.74 15.54
CA TYR A 535 1.69 -8.63 16.17
C TYR A 535 1.81 -8.76 17.69
N THR A 536 2.65 -7.97 18.33
CA THR A 536 2.79 -8.00 19.80
C THR A 536 1.47 -7.58 20.45
N CYS A 537 1.01 -8.33 21.41
CA CYS A 537 -0.19 -8.03 22.20
C CYS A 537 0.12 -8.41 23.66
N GLU A 538 0.62 -7.43 24.38
CA GLU A 538 1.05 -7.58 25.77
C GLU A 538 0.41 -6.49 26.61
N TYR A 539 0.24 -6.77 27.90
CA TYR A 539 -0.19 -5.76 28.85
C TYR A 539 0.67 -5.82 30.11
N GLU A 540 0.80 -4.69 30.76
CA GLU A 540 1.46 -4.53 32.05
C GLU A 540 0.51 -3.81 33.01
N VAL A 541 0.35 -4.34 34.22
CA VAL A 541 -0.49 -3.75 35.26
C VAL A 541 0.41 -3.22 36.35
N GLN A 542 0.19 -1.98 36.74
CA GLN A 542 0.86 -1.33 37.88
C GLN A 542 -0.21 -0.91 38.90
N THR A 543 -0.28 -1.63 40.00
CA THR A 543 -1.14 -1.25 41.13
C THR A 543 -0.44 -0.14 41.91
N ILE A 544 -0.90 1.11 41.77
CA ILE A 544 -0.33 2.27 42.41
C ILE A 544 -0.81 2.37 43.85
N ILE A 545 -2.12 2.26 44.05
CA ILE A 545 -2.76 2.12 45.37
C ILE A 545 -3.66 0.90 45.30
N PRO A 546 -3.45 -0.12 46.17
CA PRO A 546 -4.27 -1.33 46.17
C PRO A 546 -5.76 -1.04 46.27
N ASN A 547 -6.56 -1.59 45.35
CA ASN A 547 -8.01 -1.43 45.26
C ASN A 547 -8.52 0.04 45.14
N GLU A 548 -7.68 1.00 44.72
CA GLU A 548 -8.10 2.39 44.50
C GLU A 548 -7.55 2.99 43.20
N VAL A 549 -6.24 2.81 42.90
CA VAL A 549 -5.63 3.40 41.70
C VAL A 549 -4.78 2.36 40.98
N ILE A 550 -5.18 2.03 39.77
CA ILE A 550 -4.55 1.00 38.93
C ILE A 550 -4.21 1.59 37.57
N ARG A 551 -3.01 1.35 37.09
CA ARG A 551 -2.58 1.70 35.74
C ARG A 551 -2.43 0.43 34.91
N VAL A 552 -2.98 0.44 33.69
CA VAL A 552 -2.84 -0.64 32.71
C VAL A 552 -2.17 -0.08 31.46
N GLU A 553 -1.10 -0.69 31.03
CA GLU A 553 -0.41 -0.34 29.79
C GLU A 553 -0.53 -1.49 28.79
N PHE A 554 -1.18 -1.23 27.68
CA PHE A 554 -1.24 -2.13 26.55
C PHE A 554 -0.13 -1.83 25.55
N ARG A 555 0.67 -2.82 25.21
CA ARG A 555 1.73 -2.76 24.19
C ARG A 555 1.26 -3.51 22.96
N LEU A 556 0.76 -2.79 21.98
CA LEU A 556 0.12 -3.36 20.79
C LEU A 556 0.97 -3.15 19.54
N GLY A 557 1.17 -4.21 18.78
CA GLY A 557 1.81 -4.14 17.48
C GLY A 557 1.00 -3.33 16.47
N PHE A 558 1.67 -2.72 15.48
CA PHE A 558 1.01 -1.84 14.51
C PHE A 558 0.00 -2.56 13.57
N ARG A 559 -0.11 -3.87 13.61
CA ARG A 559 -1.16 -4.67 12.92
C ARG A 559 -2.23 -5.22 13.85
N VAL A 560 -2.09 -5.03 15.17
CA VAL A 560 -3.08 -5.49 16.15
C VAL A 560 -4.22 -4.47 16.23
N GLN A 561 -5.46 -4.93 16.12
CA GLN A 561 -6.62 -4.05 16.33
C GLN A 561 -6.79 -3.76 17.83
N PRO A 562 -6.80 -2.48 18.24
CA PRO A 562 -6.98 -2.10 19.64
C PRO A 562 -8.45 -2.24 20.06
N LYS A 563 -8.90 -3.45 20.35
CA LYS A 563 -10.24 -3.70 20.97
C LYS A 563 -10.12 -3.52 22.49
N ILE A 564 -9.94 -2.26 22.92
CA ILE A 564 -9.57 -1.94 24.31
C ILE A 564 -10.57 -2.52 25.30
N ASN A 565 -11.86 -2.44 25.04
CA ASN A 565 -12.89 -2.99 25.94
C ASN A 565 -12.71 -4.49 26.18
N LEU A 566 -12.44 -5.27 25.11
CA LEU A 566 -12.24 -6.72 25.23
C LEU A 566 -10.89 -7.05 25.90
N MET A 567 -9.84 -6.31 25.56
CA MET A 567 -8.52 -6.49 26.16
C MET A 567 -8.54 -6.13 27.65
N PHE A 568 -9.17 -5.02 28.00
CA PHE A 568 -9.32 -4.57 29.38
C PHE A 568 -10.13 -5.57 30.21
N ARG A 569 -11.24 -6.09 29.66
CA ARG A 569 -12.01 -7.15 30.31
C ARG A 569 -11.13 -8.35 30.66
N LYS A 570 -10.29 -8.80 29.74
CA LYS A 570 -9.36 -9.91 30.00
C LYS A 570 -8.36 -9.59 31.11
N VAL A 571 -7.81 -8.36 31.13
CA VAL A 571 -6.92 -7.91 32.22
C VAL A 571 -7.63 -7.98 33.56
N VAL A 572 -8.87 -7.48 33.64
CA VAL A 572 -9.66 -7.52 34.86
C VAL A 572 -9.96 -8.95 35.29
N GLU A 573 -10.32 -9.84 34.36
CA GLU A 573 -10.55 -11.27 34.63
C GLU A 573 -9.28 -11.95 35.19
N ASP A 574 -8.09 -11.67 34.61
CA ASP A 574 -6.81 -12.19 35.09
C ASP A 574 -6.47 -11.66 36.50
N MET A 575 -6.70 -10.38 36.77
CA MET A 575 -6.46 -9.77 38.10
C MET A 575 -7.40 -10.32 39.17
N VAL A 576 -8.66 -10.58 38.83
CA VAL A 576 -9.64 -11.22 39.76
C VAL A 576 -9.22 -12.65 40.07
N ALA A 577 -8.79 -13.42 39.06
CA ALA A 577 -8.30 -14.79 39.24
C ALA A 577 -7.07 -14.83 40.15
N ASN A 578 -6.17 -13.85 40.03
CA ASN A 578 -4.99 -13.69 40.88
C ASN A 578 -5.29 -13.07 42.26
N LYS A 579 -6.53 -12.69 42.55
CA LYS A 579 -6.94 -11.99 43.77
C LYS A 579 -6.24 -10.61 43.99
N GLU A 580 -5.85 -9.96 42.90
CA GLU A 580 -5.19 -8.64 42.92
C GLU A 580 -6.19 -7.50 43.01
N VAL A 581 -7.42 -7.72 42.55
CA VAL A 581 -8.51 -6.74 42.58
C VAL A 581 -9.83 -7.41 42.92
N ASN A 582 -10.66 -6.68 43.70
CA ASN A 582 -12.04 -7.07 43.96
C ASN A 582 -12.97 -6.17 43.13
N ILE A 583 -13.69 -6.77 42.18
CA ILE A 583 -14.62 -6.06 41.30
C ILE A 583 -16.07 -6.11 41.81
N THR A 584 -16.36 -6.73 42.94
CA THR A 584 -17.69 -6.77 43.51
C THR A 584 -18.18 -5.38 43.80
N SER A 585 -19.45 -5.08 43.47
CA SER A 585 -20.05 -3.79 43.75
C SER A 585 -19.99 -3.48 45.25
N ARG A 586 -19.64 -2.24 45.61
CA ARG A 586 -19.61 -1.76 46.98
C ARG A 586 -20.98 -1.21 47.47
N TYR A 587 -22.06 -1.36 46.68
CA TYR A 587 -23.40 -1.15 47.13
C TYR A 587 -23.85 -2.40 47.94
N GLU A 588 -24.32 -2.22 49.15
CA GLU A 588 -24.65 -3.33 50.07
C GLU A 588 -25.55 -4.40 49.45
N SER A 589 -26.62 -4.00 48.75
CA SER A 589 -27.57 -4.91 48.10
C SER A 589 -26.93 -5.74 47.00
N LEU A 590 -26.00 -5.17 46.22
CA LEU A 590 -25.30 -5.83 45.11
C LEU A 590 -24.15 -6.68 45.62
N GLN A 591 -23.45 -6.21 46.67
CA GLN A 591 -22.37 -6.94 47.32
C GLN A 591 -22.88 -8.25 47.94
N ARG A 592 -24.04 -8.20 48.64
CA ARG A 592 -24.67 -9.42 49.21
C ARG A 592 -24.96 -10.48 48.14
N ASN A 593 -25.21 -10.07 46.91
CA ASN A 593 -25.53 -10.95 45.78
C ASN A 593 -24.30 -11.24 44.89
N ASN A 594 -23.11 -10.82 45.30
CA ASN A 594 -21.83 -11.00 44.57
C ASN A 594 -21.88 -10.47 43.11
N ILE A 595 -22.60 -9.35 42.90
CA ILE A 595 -22.74 -8.71 41.60
C ILE A 595 -21.50 -7.79 41.36
N ALA A 596 -20.92 -7.87 40.17
CA ALA A 596 -19.80 -7.02 39.76
C ALA A 596 -20.27 -5.53 39.71
N GLY A 597 -19.34 -4.63 40.09
CA GLY A 597 -19.57 -3.19 39.97
C GLY A 597 -19.59 -2.75 38.49
N ASP A 598 -20.12 -1.57 38.28
CA ASP A 598 -20.20 -0.91 36.98
C ASP A 598 -18.82 -0.39 36.55
N PHE A 599 -18.52 -0.47 35.26
CA PHE A 599 -17.34 0.09 34.63
C PHE A 599 -17.74 1.23 33.69
N GLU A 600 -17.30 2.44 34.01
CA GLU A 600 -17.56 3.62 33.18
C GLU A 600 -16.26 4.05 32.46
N PHE A 601 -16.31 4.05 31.12
CA PHE A 601 -15.18 4.44 30.29
C PHE A 601 -15.30 5.90 29.89
N ILE A 602 -14.30 6.72 30.22
CA ILE A 602 -14.23 8.12 29.84
C ILE A 602 -13.05 8.34 28.88
N VAL A 603 -13.40 8.75 27.66
CA VAL A 603 -12.44 9.14 26.63
C VAL A 603 -12.36 10.66 26.58
N MET A 604 -11.20 11.23 26.91
CA MET A 604 -10.99 12.67 26.88
C MET A 604 -10.56 13.12 25.47
N GLU A 605 -11.44 13.81 24.76
CA GLU A 605 -11.08 14.43 23.49
C GLU A 605 -10.11 15.60 23.67
N LYS A 606 -9.08 15.65 22.82
CA LYS A 606 -8.11 16.75 22.79
C LYS A 606 -8.62 17.84 21.87
N PHE A 607 -9.34 18.82 22.42
CA PHE A 607 -9.73 20.03 21.70
C PHE A 607 -8.61 21.08 21.84
N LEU A 608 -8.19 21.65 20.69
CA LEU A 608 -7.50 22.95 20.66
C LEU A 608 -8.57 24.02 20.44
N SER A 609 -8.68 24.98 21.34
CA SER A 609 -9.53 26.15 21.11
C SER A 609 -9.06 26.87 19.85
N GLN A 610 -10.02 27.42 19.09
CA GLN A 610 -9.69 28.25 17.91
C GLN A 610 -9.01 29.57 18.31
N ASP A 611 -9.11 29.95 19.58
CA ASP A 611 -8.56 31.19 20.14
C ASP A 611 -7.05 31.07 20.51
N ASN A 612 -6.43 29.90 20.37
CA ASN A 612 -5.00 29.77 20.57
C ASN A 612 -4.22 30.52 19.47
N GLU A 613 -3.27 31.35 19.88
CA GLU A 613 -2.35 32.07 19.00
C GLU A 613 -1.39 31.10 18.30
N LEU A 614 -1.89 30.45 17.24
CA LEU A 614 -1.08 29.58 16.41
C LEU A 614 -0.42 30.39 15.28
N PRO A 615 0.85 30.13 14.94
CA PRO A 615 1.47 30.64 13.73
C PRO A 615 0.59 30.36 12.51
N PHE A 616 0.62 31.25 11.50
CA PHE A 616 -0.25 31.17 10.32
C PHE A 616 -0.31 29.77 9.70
N TRP A 617 0.85 29.14 9.46
CA TRP A 617 0.92 27.80 8.87
C TRP A 617 0.34 26.69 9.76
N GLU A 618 0.54 26.78 11.07
CA GLU A 618 -0.06 25.82 12.02
C GLU A 618 -1.57 25.98 12.08
N ARG A 619 -2.08 27.19 11.95
CA ARG A 619 -3.51 27.49 11.86
C ARG A 619 -4.14 26.89 10.59
N VAL A 620 -3.48 27.01 9.42
CA VAL A 620 -3.93 26.39 8.17
C VAL A 620 -3.98 24.86 8.31
N VAL A 621 -2.92 24.26 8.83
CA VAL A 621 -2.86 22.81 9.06
C VAL A 621 -3.99 22.35 10.00
N MET A 622 -4.26 23.11 11.08
CA MET A 622 -5.33 22.75 12.02
C MET A 622 -6.73 22.90 11.42
N LYS A 623 -6.98 23.93 10.56
CA LYS A 623 -8.26 24.04 9.85
C LYS A 623 -8.51 22.84 8.93
N LEU A 624 -7.50 22.44 8.16
CA LEU A 624 -7.59 21.24 7.30
C LEU A 624 -7.77 19.97 8.12
N TYR A 625 -7.11 19.87 9.28
CA TYR A 625 -7.29 18.75 10.19
C TYR A 625 -8.71 18.64 10.72
N PHE A 626 -9.36 19.75 11.13
CA PHE A 626 -10.74 19.71 11.61
C PHE A 626 -11.70 19.27 10.51
N TRP A 627 -11.51 19.74 9.29
CA TRP A 627 -12.28 19.27 8.14
C TRP A 627 -12.08 17.76 7.88
N LEU A 628 -10.85 17.25 7.92
CA LEU A 628 -10.58 15.82 7.79
C LEU A 628 -11.16 15.01 8.96
N LYS A 629 -11.20 15.59 10.17
CA LYS A 629 -11.76 14.94 11.36
C LYS A 629 -13.28 14.76 11.25
N GLU A 630 -14.00 15.68 10.64
CA GLU A 630 -15.45 15.56 10.39
C GLU A 630 -15.79 14.36 9.49
N ILE A 631 -14.92 14.07 8.52
CA ILE A 631 -15.08 12.93 7.57
C ILE A 631 -14.61 11.62 8.21
N SER A 632 -13.73 11.66 9.20
CA SER A 632 -13.16 10.50 9.88
C SER A 632 -14.05 10.02 11.05
N LEU A 633 -13.78 8.82 11.57
CA LEU A 633 -14.41 8.36 12.82
C LEU A 633 -13.97 9.24 13.99
N SER A 634 -14.95 9.55 14.88
CA SER A 634 -14.62 10.15 16.17
C SER A 634 -13.75 9.19 17.01
N GLU A 635 -12.89 9.74 17.88
CA GLU A 635 -12.03 8.94 18.77
C GLU A 635 -12.85 8.02 19.72
N GLU A 636 -14.13 8.31 19.91
CA GLU A 636 -15.07 7.51 20.73
C GLU A 636 -15.56 6.23 20.04
N LYS A 637 -15.54 6.18 18.70
CA LYS A 637 -16.06 5.05 17.90
C LYS A 637 -14.98 4.19 17.24
N GLY A 638 -13.69 4.51 17.49
CA GLY A 638 -12.55 3.87 16.84
C GLY A 638 -11.86 2.77 17.63
#